data_2b9e168bcb28567b1af74adeced04021
#
_entry.id   2b9e168bcb28567b1af74adeced04021
#
_cell.length_a   1.000
_cell.length_b   1.000
_cell.length_c   1.000
_cell.angle_alpha   90.00
_cell.angle_beta   90.00
_cell.angle_gamma   90.00
#
_symmetry.space_group_name_H-M   'P 1'
#
loop_
_entity.id
_entity.type
_entity.pdbx_description
1 polymer ?
#
loop_
_entity_poly.entity_id
_entity_poly.type
_entity_poly.pdbx_seq_one_letter_code
_entity_poly.pdbx_strand_id
1 'polypeptide(L)'
;MKCRILHETKGRLRVHLCIGRMTLRQADLLEYSMRAVDGVASVKVYDRTQDAVIEYCEARSAVLAALSSFSFAAAEEAGLVPEHTGRALNREFEDKLVWKTALHYACKLFLPAYVRAGIAIVRSVRYLKAGLSALLHGKLSVSVLDATAVTVSLVRRDFDTAGSVMFMLGLGELLEDWTHKKSIADLAGAMALNVDRAWVRGADGQELLVSVKDIHAGDCVVVRTGNMIPLDGRVTGGEAMVNQSSMTGESLPVRKTPGSYAYAGTVVEEGECLITVEKTMGGGRYDRIVRMIEESEKLKSTAEDRASRLADRLVPYTLGGTALVWLFTRNITKTLAVLMVDFSCALKLAMPIAVLSAMRESNARHMSVKGGRFLEAVAKADTIVFDKTGTLTYAQPRVAEVVTFGGRREDDMLRLAACLEEHYPHSLANAVVEEARVRGLNHEEYHSSVEYVVAHGISSTVEGKKVIIGSYHFVFEDEGCRVPEGDEAKFDGLSDAYSHLYLAISGELAAVVCISDPLRAEAADAVRALHEQGIAHIVMMTGDNERTAAAVARAVGVDEYHAGVLPEDKAAYIRARRAEGHTVIMIGDGVNDTPALSEADAGIAINTGAAIAREIADITISSQDLFELVTLRRLSEALMGRIDRNYRFIVSFNLMLIILGVTGVIQPTLSALLHNMSTLGISLRSMTNLLPEKTEQSNA
;
A
#
# COMPACT_ATOMS: atom_id res chain seq x y z
N MET A 1 -29.34 5.29 -21.95
CA MET A 1 -28.65 5.45 -23.27
C MET A 1 -29.19 4.43 -24.28
N LYS A 2 -29.29 4.75 -25.58
CA LYS A 2 -29.71 3.78 -26.63
C LYS A 2 -28.50 2.96 -27.05
N CYS A 3 -28.59 1.62 -26.94
CA CYS A 3 -27.57 0.68 -27.38
C CYS A 3 -28.21 -0.51 -28.11
N ARG A 4 -27.42 -1.19 -28.96
CA ARG A 4 -27.80 -2.40 -29.68
C ARG A 4 -26.84 -3.53 -29.32
N ILE A 5 -27.37 -4.67 -28.90
CA ILE A 5 -26.55 -5.86 -28.63
C ILE A 5 -26.05 -6.39 -29.97
N LEU A 6 -24.73 -6.47 -30.14
CA LEU A 6 -24.08 -7.03 -31.32
C LEU A 6 -23.81 -8.53 -31.15
N HIS A 7 -23.40 -8.93 -29.98
CA HIS A 7 -23.06 -10.32 -29.68
C HIS A 7 -23.17 -10.57 -28.17
N GLU A 8 -23.68 -11.75 -27.80
CA GLU A 8 -23.82 -12.17 -26.41
C GLU A 8 -23.41 -13.64 -26.27
N THR A 9 -22.64 -13.93 -25.25
CA THR A 9 -22.29 -15.27 -24.78
C THR A 9 -22.48 -15.33 -23.28
N LYS A 10 -22.46 -16.52 -22.68
CA LYS A 10 -22.59 -16.65 -21.21
C LYS A 10 -21.46 -15.87 -20.51
N GLY A 11 -21.83 -14.84 -19.74
CA GLY A 11 -20.90 -13.98 -19.01
C GLY A 11 -20.22 -12.87 -19.83
N ARG A 12 -20.57 -12.68 -21.13
CA ARG A 12 -19.96 -11.65 -21.97
C ARG A 12 -20.96 -11.02 -22.93
N LEU A 13 -21.04 -9.69 -22.90
CA LEU A 13 -21.93 -8.88 -23.71
C LEU A 13 -21.12 -7.88 -24.55
N ARG A 14 -21.37 -7.83 -25.88
CA ARG A 14 -20.88 -6.76 -26.76
C ARG A 14 -22.04 -5.93 -27.22
N VAL A 15 -21.99 -4.63 -26.94
CA VAL A 15 -23.03 -3.67 -27.33
C VAL A 15 -22.43 -2.57 -28.19
N HIS A 16 -23.22 -2.14 -29.19
CA HIS A 16 -22.96 -0.94 -29.98
C HIS A 16 -23.76 0.22 -29.42
N LEU A 17 -23.11 1.35 -29.21
CA LEU A 17 -23.68 2.56 -28.63
C LEU A 17 -24.19 3.44 -29.75
N CYS A 18 -25.49 3.73 -29.76
CA CYS A 18 -26.13 4.52 -30.81
C CYS A 18 -25.88 6.03 -30.57
N ILE A 19 -24.61 6.44 -30.60
CA ILE A 19 -24.16 7.83 -30.52
C ILE A 19 -23.39 8.21 -31.78
N GLY A 20 -23.38 9.48 -32.16
CA GLY A 20 -22.76 9.90 -33.41
C GLY A 20 -21.24 9.71 -33.40
N ARG A 21 -20.52 10.37 -32.52
CA ARG A 21 -19.06 10.25 -32.36
C ARG A 21 -18.73 10.22 -30.87
N MET A 22 -17.96 9.25 -30.44
CA MET A 22 -17.57 9.12 -29.05
C MET A 22 -16.22 9.81 -28.82
N THR A 23 -16.16 10.67 -27.79
CA THR A 23 -14.89 11.25 -27.32
C THR A 23 -14.18 10.25 -26.42
N LEU A 24 -12.84 10.43 -26.21
CA LEU A 24 -12.07 9.60 -25.27
C LEU A 24 -12.67 9.69 -23.86
N ARG A 25 -13.03 10.90 -23.41
CA ARG A 25 -13.65 11.13 -22.11
C ARG A 25 -14.99 10.40 -21.96
N GLN A 26 -15.84 10.42 -22.98
CA GLN A 26 -17.09 9.65 -22.99
C GLN A 26 -16.87 8.14 -22.90
N ALA A 27 -15.83 7.63 -23.59
CA ALA A 27 -15.48 6.22 -23.51
C ALA A 27 -15.03 5.84 -22.10
N ASP A 28 -14.25 6.70 -21.45
CA ASP A 28 -13.79 6.48 -20.08
C ASP A 28 -14.95 6.57 -19.07
N LEU A 29 -15.84 7.58 -19.20
CA LEU A 29 -17.03 7.70 -18.36
C LEU A 29 -17.89 6.42 -18.40
N LEU A 30 -18.14 5.88 -19.58
CA LEU A 30 -18.88 4.64 -19.72
C LEU A 30 -18.13 3.45 -19.13
N GLU A 31 -16.82 3.33 -19.39
CA GLU A 31 -16.00 2.21 -18.90
C GLU A 31 -15.95 2.18 -17.37
N TYR A 32 -15.68 3.32 -16.74
CA TYR A 32 -15.61 3.41 -15.28
C TYR A 32 -16.98 3.22 -14.62
N SER A 33 -18.05 3.81 -15.18
CA SER A 33 -19.41 3.62 -14.65
C SER A 33 -19.89 2.18 -14.75
N MET A 34 -19.56 1.47 -15.83
CA MET A 34 -19.93 0.06 -15.97
C MET A 34 -19.11 -0.87 -15.08
N ARG A 35 -17.85 -0.53 -14.82
CA ARG A 35 -17.01 -1.27 -13.83
C ARG A 35 -17.52 -1.15 -12.41
N ALA A 36 -18.21 -0.07 -12.07
CA ALA A 36 -18.78 0.13 -10.75
C ALA A 36 -20.07 -0.67 -10.50
N VAL A 37 -20.59 -1.37 -11.50
CA VAL A 37 -21.79 -2.21 -11.37
C VAL A 37 -21.41 -3.55 -10.74
N ASP A 38 -22.10 -3.93 -9.67
CA ASP A 38 -21.87 -5.20 -8.99
C ASP A 38 -22.00 -6.40 -9.92
N GLY A 39 -21.05 -7.33 -9.85
CA GLY A 39 -21.01 -8.52 -10.69
C GLY A 39 -20.41 -8.31 -12.09
N VAL A 40 -19.86 -7.13 -12.40
CA VAL A 40 -19.09 -6.87 -13.62
C VAL A 40 -17.62 -7.18 -13.37
N ALA A 41 -17.07 -8.13 -14.13
CA ALA A 41 -15.68 -8.54 -14.04
C ALA A 41 -14.75 -7.64 -14.85
N SER A 42 -15.10 -7.32 -16.10
CA SER A 42 -14.31 -6.44 -16.95
C SER A 42 -15.18 -5.62 -17.91
N VAL A 43 -14.69 -4.42 -18.25
CA VAL A 43 -15.32 -3.56 -19.27
C VAL A 43 -14.24 -3.01 -20.18
N LYS A 44 -14.48 -3.04 -21.49
CA LYS A 44 -13.61 -2.43 -22.48
C LYS A 44 -14.44 -1.68 -23.52
N VAL A 45 -14.25 -0.36 -23.58
CA VAL A 45 -14.96 0.52 -24.51
C VAL A 45 -14.05 0.93 -25.65
N TYR A 46 -14.53 0.79 -26.88
CA TYR A 46 -13.82 1.13 -28.11
C TYR A 46 -14.39 2.43 -28.68
N ASP A 47 -13.71 3.54 -28.51
CA ASP A 47 -14.11 4.88 -28.91
C ASP A 47 -14.37 5.01 -30.45
N ARG A 48 -13.51 4.34 -31.25
CA ARG A 48 -13.59 4.41 -32.74
C ARG A 48 -14.78 3.65 -33.30
N THR A 49 -15.12 2.47 -32.77
CA THR A 49 -16.22 1.63 -33.21
C THR A 49 -17.49 1.85 -32.42
N GLN A 50 -17.43 2.61 -31.33
CA GLN A 50 -18.52 2.88 -30.38
C GLN A 50 -19.11 1.58 -29.79
N ASP A 51 -18.27 0.57 -29.62
CA ASP A 51 -18.66 -0.69 -29.02
C ASP A 51 -18.16 -0.77 -27.58
N ALA A 52 -18.94 -1.39 -26.71
CA ALA A 52 -18.49 -1.79 -25.37
C ALA A 52 -18.58 -3.30 -25.24
N VAL A 53 -17.52 -3.91 -24.68
CA VAL A 53 -17.47 -5.31 -24.29
C VAL A 53 -17.46 -5.38 -22.78
N ILE A 54 -18.46 -6.05 -22.21
CA ILE A 54 -18.66 -6.16 -20.76
C ILE A 54 -18.66 -7.64 -20.41
N GLU A 55 -17.79 -8.04 -19.49
CA GLU A 55 -17.73 -9.38 -18.92
C GLU A 55 -18.30 -9.34 -17.50
N TYR A 56 -19.20 -10.26 -17.17
CA TYR A 56 -19.96 -10.24 -15.93
C TYR A 56 -20.22 -11.66 -15.40
N CYS A 57 -20.33 -11.78 -14.07
CA CYS A 57 -20.74 -12.99 -13.38
C CYS A 57 -22.19 -12.83 -12.92
N GLU A 58 -23.14 -13.59 -13.49
CA GLU A 58 -24.57 -13.65 -13.12
C GLU A 58 -25.37 -12.32 -13.08
N ALA A 59 -24.76 -11.18 -13.46
CA ALA A 59 -25.32 -9.84 -13.32
C ALA A 59 -25.93 -9.26 -14.62
N ARG A 60 -26.41 -10.11 -15.55
CA ARG A 60 -26.92 -9.64 -16.87
C ARG A 60 -27.99 -8.55 -16.77
N SER A 61 -28.96 -8.71 -15.89
CA SER A 61 -30.06 -7.75 -15.71
C SER A 61 -29.55 -6.42 -15.16
N ALA A 62 -28.61 -6.44 -14.23
CA ALA A 62 -27.99 -5.25 -13.66
C ALA A 62 -27.17 -4.48 -14.72
N VAL A 63 -26.40 -5.17 -15.56
CA VAL A 63 -25.64 -4.57 -16.67
C VAL A 63 -26.56 -3.90 -17.68
N LEU A 64 -27.67 -4.54 -18.09
CA LEU A 64 -28.63 -3.97 -19.03
C LEU A 64 -29.39 -2.77 -18.42
N ALA A 65 -29.76 -2.84 -17.14
CA ALA A 65 -30.38 -1.74 -16.42
C ALA A 65 -29.41 -0.54 -16.34
N ALA A 66 -28.15 -0.76 -15.94
CA ALA A 66 -27.11 0.27 -15.89
C ALA A 66 -26.86 0.93 -17.25
N LEU A 67 -26.75 0.13 -18.34
CA LEU A 67 -26.62 0.67 -19.70
C LEU A 67 -27.83 1.51 -20.13
N SER A 68 -29.04 1.10 -19.76
CA SER A 68 -30.27 1.81 -20.12
C SER A 68 -30.42 3.15 -19.40
N SER A 69 -30.06 3.20 -18.11
CA SER A 69 -30.10 4.40 -17.26
C SER A 69 -28.90 5.31 -17.44
N PHE A 70 -27.81 4.86 -18.06
CA PHE A 70 -26.56 5.60 -18.18
C PHE A 70 -26.75 6.97 -18.87
N SER A 71 -26.21 8.01 -18.28
CA SER A 71 -26.11 9.37 -18.79
C SER A 71 -24.69 9.90 -18.64
N PHE A 72 -24.12 10.46 -19.72
CA PHE A 72 -22.78 11.05 -19.66
C PHE A 72 -22.69 12.24 -18.69
N ALA A 73 -23.74 13.07 -18.61
CA ALA A 73 -23.78 14.20 -17.70
C ALA A 73 -23.75 13.74 -16.23
N ALA A 74 -24.60 12.78 -15.88
CA ALA A 74 -24.62 12.22 -14.53
C ALA A 74 -23.30 11.49 -14.17
N ALA A 75 -22.69 10.80 -15.13
CA ALA A 75 -21.40 10.14 -14.91
C ALA A 75 -20.24 11.13 -14.75
N GLU A 76 -20.30 12.30 -15.41
CA GLU A 76 -19.34 13.39 -15.23
C GLU A 76 -19.49 14.03 -13.85
N GLU A 77 -20.73 14.31 -13.43
CA GLU A 77 -21.03 14.87 -12.09
C GLU A 77 -20.64 13.91 -10.96
N ALA A 78 -20.75 12.61 -11.18
CA ALA A 78 -20.35 11.59 -10.22
C ALA A 78 -18.81 11.55 -9.97
N GLY A 79 -17.98 12.19 -10.80
CA GLY A 79 -16.54 12.33 -10.59
C GLY A 79 -15.76 11.01 -10.55
N LEU A 80 -16.32 9.93 -11.12
CA LEU A 80 -15.71 8.59 -11.06
C LEU A 80 -14.46 8.43 -11.92
N VAL A 81 -14.28 9.31 -12.93
CA VAL A 81 -13.23 9.19 -13.93
C VAL A 81 -12.10 10.18 -13.64
N PRO A 82 -10.86 9.72 -13.48
CA PRO A 82 -9.70 10.59 -13.32
C PRO A 82 -9.53 11.58 -14.48
N GLU A 83 -8.93 12.75 -14.23
CA GLU A 83 -8.63 13.72 -15.28
C GLU A 83 -7.67 13.16 -16.34
N HIS A 84 -6.70 12.36 -15.90
CA HIS A 84 -5.72 11.71 -16.76
C HIS A 84 -5.96 10.19 -16.79
N THR A 85 -6.59 9.72 -17.86
CA THR A 85 -6.86 8.29 -18.04
C THR A 85 -5.73 7.62 -18.83
N GLY A 86 -5.51 6.33 -18.62
CA GLY A 86 -4.55 5.54 -19.39
C GLY A 86 -4.85 5.54 -20.90
N ARG A 87 -6.12 5.77 -21.29
CA ARG A 87 -6.56 5.88 -22.69
C ARG A 87 -6.03 7.17 -23.36
N ALA A 88 -6.16 8.30 -22.69
CA ALA A 88 -5.63 9.57 -23.17
C ALA A 88 -4.11 9.51 -23.33
N LEU A 89 -3.42 8.92 -22.37
CA LEU A 89 -1.97 8.71 -22.38
C LEU A 89 -1.52 7.84 -23.56
N ASN A 90 -2.21 6.71 -23.79
CA ASN A 90 -1.91 5.82 -24.91
C ASN A 90 -2.12 6.52 -26.25
N ARG A 91 -3.18 7.32 -26.38
CA ARG A 91 -3.47 8.08 -27.60
C ARG A 91 -2.41 9.13 -27.88
N GLU A 92 -2.03 9.89 -26.86
CA GLU A 92 -0.97 10.89 -26.98
C GLU A 92 0.36 10.24 -27.41
N PHE A 93 0.67 9.07 -26.86
CA PHE A 93 1.85 8.30 -27.24
C PHE A 93 1.76 7.82 -28.71
N GLU A 94 0.65 7.18 -29.11
CA GLU A 94 0.42 6.72 -30.48
C GLU A 94 0.57 7.89 -31.49
N ASP A 95 -0.06 9.02 -31.21
CA ASP A 95 -0.01 10.20 -32.09
C ASP A 95 1.42 10.76 -32.18
N LYS A 96 2.13 10.89 -31.08
CA LYS A 96 3.55 11.32 -31.07
C LYS A 96 4.44 10.34 -31.84
N LEU A 97 4.24 9.03 -31.64
CA LEU A 97 5.00 7.97 -32.32
C LEU A 97 4.79 8.01 -33.82
N VAL A 98 3.52 8.06 -34.27
CA VAL A 98 3.15 8.13 -35.68
C VAL A 98 3.71 9.39 -36.33
N TRP A 99 3.50 10.56 -35.73
CA TRP A 99 4.00 11.82 -36.23
C TRP A 99 5.52 11.87 -36.32
N LYS A 100 6.23 11.45 -35.29
CA LYS A 100 7.69 11.42 -35.24
C LYS A 100 8.28 10.50 -36.33
N THR A 101 7.63 9.32 -36.47
CA THR A 101 8.05 8.33 -37.50
C THR A 101 7.72 8.82 -38.90
N ALA A 102 6.48 9.27 -39.13
CA ALA A 102 6.07 9.80 -40.43
C ALA A 102 6.94 11.00 -40.87
N LEU A 103 7.20 11.94 -39.96
CA LEU A 103 8.04 13.09 -40.24
C LEU A 103 9.50 12.70 -40.55
N HIS A 104 10.06 11.71 -39.83
CA HIS A 104 11.42 11.24 -40.10
C HIS A 104 11.54 10.64 -41.51
N TYR A 105 10.63 9.74 -41.86
CA TYR A 105 10.67 9.13 -43.20
C TYR A 105 10.26 10.08 -44.32
N ALA A 106 9.32 10.98 -44.09
CA ALA A 106 8.98 12.02 -45.04
C ALA A 106 10.17 12.96 -45.31
N CYS A 107 10.89 13.39 -44.29
CA CYS A 107 12.11 14.16 -44.43
C CYS A 107 13.17 13.40 -45.23
N LYS A 108 13.33 12.10 -44.98
CA LYS A 108 14.31 11.25 -45.65
C LYS A 108 13.99 11.03 -47.13
N LEU A 109 12.69 10.91 -47.48
CA LEU A 109 12.24 10.59 -48.86
C LEU A 109 12.08 11.85 -49.72
N PHE A 110 11.58 12.95 -49.16
CA PHE A 110 11.15 14.10 -49.95
C PHE A 110 12.08 15.31 -49.86
N LEU A 111 12.98 15.40 -48.83
CA LEU A 111 13.84 16.56 -48.69
C LEU A 111 15.20 16.36 -49.32
N PRO A 112 15.77 17.38 -50.03
CA PRO A 112 17.13 17.37 -50.53
C PRO A 112 18.17 17.22 -49.41
N ALA A 113 19.35 16.70 -49.75
CA ALA A 113 20.39 16.35 -48.77
C ALA A 113 20.85 17.58 -47.96
N TYR A 114 20.96 18.78 -48.58
CA TYR A 114 21.33 19.99 -47.87
C TYR A 114 20.33 20.47 -46.84
N VAL A 115 19.02 20.26 -47.08
CA VAL A 115 17.95 20.56 -46.11
C VAL A 115 18.00 19.59 -44.96
N ARG A 116 18.20 18.29 -45.25
CA ARG A 116 18.36 17.24 -44.20
C ARG A 116 19.56 17.52 -43.31
N ALA A 117 20.67 17.96 -43.90
CA ALA A 117 21.87 18.37 -43.16
C ALA A 117 21.56 19.58 -42.20
N GLY A 118 20.87 20.59 -42.70
CA GLY A 118 20.43 21.72 -41.86
C GLY A 118 19.54 21.27 -40.67
N ILE A 119 18.56 20.42 -40.94
CA ILE A 119 17.68 19.87 -39.88
C ILE A 119 18.49 19.01 -38.88
N ALA A 120 19.43 18.20 -39.33
CA ALA A 120 20.28 17.38 -38.45
C ALA A 120 21.16 18.27 -37.55
N ILE A 121 21.75 19.33 -38.10
CA ILE A 121 22.54 20.30 -37.30
C ILE A 121 21.68 20.99 -36.25
N VAL A 122 20.49 21.48 -36.59
CA VAL A 122 19.61 22.13 -35.63
C VAL A 122 19.17 21.17 -34.53
N ARG A 123 18.78 19.97 -34.87
CA ARG A 123 18.38 18.95 -33.88
C ARG A 123 19.53 18.50 -32.97
N SER A 124 20.77 18.49 -33.46
CA SER A 124 21.93 18.06 -32.69
C SER A 124 22.25 18.99 -31.52
N VAL A 125 21.89 20.29 -31.60
CA VAL A 125 22.15 21.26 -30.55
C VAL A 125 21.61 20.82 -29.20
N ARG A 126 20.43 20.18 -29.15
CA ARG A 126 19.86 19.67 -27.92
C ARG A 126 20.76 18.63 -27.25
N TYR A 127 21.23 17.66 -28.01
CA TYR A 127 22.07 16.56 -27.49
C TYR A 127 23.47 17.07 -27.12
N LEU A 128 24.06 17.92 -27.93
CA LEU A 128 25.37 18.54 -27.65
C LEU A 128 25.33 19.38 -26.38
N LYS A 129 24.27 20.18 -26.20
CA LYS A 129 24.09 21.01 -25.01
C LYS A 129 23.92 20.13 -23.75
N ALA A 130 23.14 19.04 -23.83
CA ALA A 130 22.95 18.12 -22.71
C ALA A 130 24.25 17.40 -22.32
N GLY A 131 25.01 16.91 -23.30
CA GLY A 131 26.29 16.25 -23.06
C GLY A 131 27.35 17.21 -22.50
N LEU A 132 27.45 18.43 -23.05
CA LEU A 132 28.37 19.46 -22.56
C LEU A 132 28.02 19.88 -21.13
N SER A 133 26.72 20.07 -20.82
CA SER A 133 26.26 20.36 -19.47
C SER A 133 26.65 19.28 -18.48
N ALA A 134 26.47 18.01 -18.84
CA ALA A 134 26.87 16.88 -17.99
C ALA A 134 28.37 16.88 -17.71
N LEU A 135 29.20 17.12 -18.73
CA LEU A 135 30.66 17.21 -18.60
C LEU A 135 31.10 18.38 -17.72
N LEU A 136 30.48 19.54 -17.87
CA LEU A 136 30.78 20.74 -17.06
C LEU A 136 30.46 20.54 -15.57
N HIS A 137 29.50 19.67 -15.26
CA HIS A 137 29.16 19.28 -13.89
C HIS A 137 29.99 18.05 -13.41
N GLY A 138 30.98 17.61 -14.15
CA GLY A 138 31.83 16.48 -13.79
C GLY A 138 31.13 15.11 -13.83
N LYS A 139 29.98 14.99 -14.50
CA LYS A 139 29.19 13.76 -14.57
C LYS A 139 29.33 13.07 -15.93
N LEU A 140 29.85 11.85 -15.94
CA LEU A 140 29.85 10.98 -17.12
C LEU A 140 28.51 10.22 -17.16
N SER A 141 27.51 10.78 -17.83
CA SER A 141 26.17 10.23 -17.98
C SER A 141 25.89 9.80 -19.42
N VAL A 142 24.75 9.14 -19.65
CA VAL A 142 24.27 8.74 -20.99
C VAL A 142 24.24 9.90 -21.97
N SER A 143 23.89 11.12 -21.51
CA SER A 143 23.90 12.32 -22.37
C SER A 143 25.28 12.59 -23.00
N VAL A 144 26.37 12.15 -22.37
CA VAL A 144 27.73 12.26 -22.94
C VAL A 144 27.93 11.23 -24.06
N LEU A 145 27.40 10.00 -23.90
CA LEU A 145 27.43 8.98 -24.97
C LEU A 145 26.64 9.45 -26.19
N ASP A 146 25.43 9.95 -25.99
CA ASP A 146 24.56 10.45 -27.04
C ASP A 146 25.20 11.63 -27.79
N ALA A 147 25.73 12.60 -27.04
CA ALA A 147 26.45 13.74 -27.62
C ALA A 147 27.68 13.28 -28.42
N THR A 148 28.40 12.27 -27.92
CA THR A 148 29.58 11.71 -28.62
C THR A 148 29.17 11.03 -29.93
N ALA A 149 28.09 10.22 -29.91
CA ALA A 149 27.58 9.54 -31.11
C ALA A 149 27.14 10.54 -32.20
N VAL A 150 26.37 11.56 -31.76
CA VAL A 150 25.93 12.65 -32.65
C VAL A 150 27.11 13.44 -33.20
N THR A 151 28.08 13.83 -32.35
CA THR A 151 29.27 14.58 -32.74
C THR A 151 30.09 13.82 -33.78
N VAL A 152 30.37 12.52 -33.55
CA VAL A 152 31.13 11.69 -34.49
C VAL A 152 30.46 11.62 -35.86
N SER A 153 29.13 11.48 -35.91
CA SER A 153 28.37 11.45 -37.15
C SER A 153 28.41 12.81 -37.89
N LEU A 154 28.31 13.93 -37.17
CA LEU A 154 28.36 15.26 -37.75
C LEU A 154 29.75 15.60 -38.29
N VAL A 155 30.82 15.32 -37.57
CA VAL A 155 32.23 15.53 -38.00
C VAL A 155 32.53 14.81 -39.30
N ARG A 156 31.93 13.62 -39.49
CA ARG A 156 32.04 12.88 -40.76
C ARG A 156 31.19 13.44 -41.88
N ARG A 157 30.41 14.45 -41.65
CA ARG A 157 29.39 14.94 -42.61
C ARG A 157 28.37 13.91 -43.03
N ASP A 158 28.16 12.86 -42.21
CA ASP A 158 27.14 11.83 -42.40
C ASP A 158 25.87 12.26 -41.68
N PHE A 159 25.19 13.22 -42.28
CA PHE A 159 23.96 13.83 -41.69
C PHE A 159 22.77 12.86 -41.67
N ASP A 160 22.74 11.87 -42.57
CA ASP A 160 21.69 10.86 -42.62
C ASP A 160 21.84 9.86 -41.44
N THR A 161 23.06 9.44 -41.14
CA THR A 161 23.33 8.65 -39.93
C THR A 161 23.04 9.50 -38.66
N ALA A 162 23.49 10.76 -38.58
CA ALA A 162 23.20 11.63 -37.45
C ALA A 162 21.68 11.79 -37.23
N GLY A 163 20.92 12.00 -38.31
CA GLY A 163 19.46 12.09 -38.25
C GLY A 163 18.79 10.80 -37.76
N SER A 164 19.27 9.64 -38.22
CA SER A 164 18.76 8.32 -37.82
C SER A 164 19.09 8.00 -36.35
N VAL A 165 20.31 8.35 -35.90
CA VAL A 165 20.72 8.22 -34.47
C VAL A 165 19.83 9.06 -33.58
N MET A 166 19.68 10.37 -33.88
CA MET A 166 18.82 11.26 -33.10
C MET A 166 17.32 10.84 -33.12
N PHE A 167 16.88 10.24 -34.23
CA PHE A 167 15.53 9.65 -34.29
C PHE A 167 15.39 8.46 -33.33
N MET A 168 16.35 7.55 -33.31
CA MET A 168 16.33 6.37 -32.42
C MET A 168 16.45 6.76 -30.95
N LEU A 169 17.32 7.71 -30.61
CA LEU A 169 17.43 8.26 -29.26
C LEU A 169 16.11 8.89 -28.80
N GLY A 170 15.51 9.73 -29.64
CA GLY A 170 14.26 10.34 -29.33
C GLY A 170 13.06 9.37 -29.34
N LEU A 171 13.17 8.23 -30.00
CA LEU A 171 12.19 7.15 -29.88
C LEU A 171 12.32 6.44 -28.51
N GLY A 172 13.56 6.20 -28.07
CA GLY A 172 13.84 5.67 -26.73
C GLY A 172 13.25 6.56 -25.63
N GLU A 173 13.55 7.89 -25.68
CA GLU A 173 12.97 8.86 -24.73
C GLU A 173 11.43 8.83 -24.70
N LEU A 174 10.79 8.72 -25.88
CA LEU A 174 9.32 8.67 -25.97
C LEU A 174 8.75 7.39 -25.34
N LEU A 175 9.40 6.25 -25.57
CA LEU A 175 9.00 4.96 -24.98
C LEU A 175 9.18 4.97 -23.45
N GLU A 176 10.27 5.55 -22.97
CA GLU A 176 10.57 5.71 -21.55
C GLU A 176 9.50 6.55 -20.84
N ASP A 177 9.22 7.76 -21.36
CA ASP A 177 8.21 8.68 -20.79
C ASP A 177 6.81 8.03 -20.76
N TRP A 178 6.41 7.38 -21.85
CA TRP A 178 5.12 6.68 -21.91
C TRP A 178 5.03 5.52 -20.91
N THR A 179 6.06 4.69 -20.84
CA THR A 179 6.04 3.50 -19.99
C THR A 179 5.99 3.89 -18.51
N HIS A 180 6.75 4.92 -18.12
CA HIS A 180 6.76 5.46 -16.77
C HIS A 180 5.38 6.04 -16.40
N LYS A 181 4.84 6.95 -17.21
CA LYS A 181 3.52 7.56 -16.98
C LYS A 181 2.40 6.52 -16.94
N LYS A 182 2.46 5.51 -17.82
CA LYS A 182 1.47 4.41 -17.81
C LYS A 182 1.52 3.61 -16.53
N SER A 183 2.70 3.29 -16.02
CA SER A 183 2.85 2.53 -14.78
C SER A 183 2.27 3.28 -13.58
N ILE A 184 2.54 4.60 -13.48
CA ILE A 184 1.96 5.47 -12.44
C ILE A 184 0.43 5.53 -12.57
N ALA A 185 -0.09 5.72 -13.79
CA ALA A 185 -1.53 5.78 -14.01
C ALA A 185 -2.25 4.47 -13.68
N ASP A 186 -1.65 3.32 -14.01
CA ASP A 186 -2.18 1.99 -13.69
C ASP A 186 -2.22 1.76 -12.16
N LEU A 187 -1.17 2.17 -11.43
CA LEU A 187 -1.12 2.10 -9.97
C LEU A 187 -2.13 3.05 -9.32
N ALA A 188 -2.19 4.31 -9.76
CA ALA A 188 -3.13 5.30 -9.24
C ALA A 188 -4.59 4.86 -9.47
N GLY A 189 -4.88 4.27 -10.64
CA GLY A 189 -6.19 3.70 -10.95
C GLY A 189 -6.58 2.56 -10.01
N ALA A 190 -5.65 1.66 -9.71
CA ALA A 190 -5.88 0.56 -8.76
C ALA A 190 -6.13 1.07 -7.33
N MET A 191 -5.41 2.09 -6.88
CA MET A 191 -5.56 2.68 -5.53
C MET A 191 -6.83 3.54 -5.40
N ALA A 192 -7.34 4.12 -6.48
CA ALA A 192 -8.53 4.97 -6.47
C ALA A 192 -9.86 4.22 -6.25
N LEU A 193 -9.86 2.89 -6.41
CA LEU A 193 -11.05 2.04 -6.26
C LEU A 193 -11.45 1.75 -4.81
N ASN A 194 -10.58 2.01 -3.82
CA ASN A 194 -10.89 1.83 -2.40
C ASN A 194 -11.81 2.95 -1.89
N VAL A 195 -13.02 2.58 -1.51
CA VAL A 195 -14.06 3.52 -1.02
C VAL A 195 -13.96 3.64 0.50
N ASP A 196 -13.54 4.80 0.99
CA ASP A 196 -13.60 5.12 2.42
C ASP A 196 -14.99 5.65 2.76
N ARG A 197 -15.44 5.33 3.99
CA ARG A 197 -16.69 5.82 4.57
C ARG A 197 -16.38 6.81 5.69
N ALA A 198 -17.27 7.75 5.92
CA ALA A 198 -17.18 8.70 7.02
C ALA A 198 -18.52 8.91 7.70
N TRP A 199 -18.49 9.27 9.00
CA TRP A 199 -19.67 9.61 9.75
C TRP A 199 -20.08 11.04 9.43
N VAL A 200 -21.31 11.22 8.98
CA VAL A 200 -21.92 12.53 8.70
C VAL A 200 -23.08 12.75 9.66
N ARG A 201 -23.08 13.90 10.33
CA ARG A 201 -24.14 14.31 11.22
C ARG A 201 -25.21 15.07 10.44
N GLY A 202 -26.42 14.51 10.38
CA GLY A 202 -27.59 15.15 9.77
C GLY A 202 -28.11 16.36 10.58
N ALA A 203 -28.99 17.14 9.97
CA ALA A 203 -29.64 18.29 10.62
C ALA A 203 -30.51 17.90 11.84
N ASP A 204 -30.90 16.63 11.92
CA ASP A 204 -31.64 16.01 13.01
C ASP A 204 -30.75 15.51 14.16
N GLY A 205 -29.42 15.66 14.03
CA GLY A 205 -28.42 15.21 14.99
C GLY A 205 -28.05 13.73 14.88
N GLN A 206 -28.72 12.97 14.00
CA GLN A 206 -28.37 11.57 13.77
C GLN A 206 -27.07 11.46 12.96
N GLU A 207 -26.27 10.44 13.26
CA GLU A 207 -25.02 10.17 12.57
C GLU A 207 -25.22 8.98 11.62
N LEU A 208 -24.88 9.18 10.37
CA LEU A 208 -24.96 8.18 9.30
C LEU A 208 -23.59 7.90 8.73
N LEU A 209 -23.25 6.62 8.58
CA LEU A 209 -22.01 6.20 7.94
C LEU A 209 -22.23 6.17 6.42
N VAL A 210 -21.75 7.21 5.74
CA VAL A 210 -21.89 7.38 4.28
C VAL A 210 -20.55 7.22 3.56
N SER A 211 -20.60 6.92 2.28
CA SER A 211 -19.39 6.96 1.45
C SER A 211 -18.84 8.38 1.35
N VAL A 212 -17.54 8.55 1.44
CA VAL A 212 -16.88 9.88 1.28
C VAL A 212 -17.22 10.52 -0.07
N LYS A 213 -17.61 9.74 -1.07
CA LYS A 213 -18.05 10.23 -2.38
C LYS A 213 -19.40 10.93 -2.34
N ASP A 214 -20.25 10.57 -1.38
CA ASP A 214 -21.62 11.09 -1.24
C ASP A 214 -21.67 12.30 -0.30
N ILE A 215 -20.51 12.76 0.20
CA ILE A 215 -20.39 13.92 1.08
C ILE A 215 -20.25 15.18 0.23
N HIS A 216 -21.08 16.18 0.52
CA HIS A 216 -21.14 17.46 -0.19
C HIS A 216 -20.54 18.61 0.63
N ALA A 217 -20.17 19.69 -0.04
CA ALA A 217 -19.74 20.90 0.65
C ALA A 217 -20.90 21.43 1.51
N GLY A 218 -20.60 21.71 2.79
CA GLY A 218 -21.57 22.08 3.80
C GLY A 218 -22.00 20.95 4.73
N ASP A 219 -21.74 19.68 4.38
CA ASP A 219 -22.00 18.55 5.27
C ASP A 219 -21.07 18.58 6.49
N CYS A 220 -21.59 18.09 7.61
CA CYS A 220 -20.86 18.04 8.88
C CYS A 220 -20.34 16.63 9.13
N VAL A 221 -19.02 16.43 9.00
CA VAL A 221 -18.34 15.15 9.24
C VAL A 221 -17.88 15.07 10.69
N VAL A 222 -18.12 13.91 11.32
CA VAL A 222 -17.68 13.59 12.68
C VAL A 222 -16.41 12.77 12.60
N VAL A 223 -15.32 13.26 13.21
CA VAL A 223 -14.04 12.55 13.23
C VAL A 223 -13.60 12.36 14.67
N ARG A 224 -13.38 11.10 15.06
CA ARG A 224 -13.03 10.68 16.43
C ARG A 224 -11.58 10.23 16.49
N THR A 225 -11.09 10.10 17.72
CA THR A 225 -9.78 9.51 18.02
C THR A 225 -9.51 8.26 17.18
N GLY A 226 -8.32 8.20 16.59
CA GLY A 226 -7.88 7.10 15.71
C GLY A 226 -8.37 7.19 14.27
N ASN A 227 -9.26 8.14 13.91
CA ASN A 227 -9.78 8.27 12.56
C ASN A 227 -9.08 9.37 11.75
N MET A 228 -9.01 9.14 10.46
CA MET A 228 -8.47 10.10 9.49
C MET A 228 -9.56 11.10 9.09
N ILE A 229 -9.19 12.36 8.96
CA ILE A 229 -10.04 13.42 8.40
C ILE A 229 -10.23 13.16 6.91
N PRO A 230 -11.45 12.88 6.44
CA PRO A 230 -11.68 12.41 5.08
C PRO A 230 -11.66 13.52 4.02
N LEU A 231 -12.02 14.75 4.40
CA LEU A 231 -12.18 15.90 3.51
C LEU A 231 -11.69 17.19 4.17
N ASP A 232 -11.22 18.14 3.38
CA ASP A 232 -10.81 19.47 3.83
C ASP A 232 -12.02 20.26 4.32
N GLY A 233 -11.88 20.92 5.49
CA GLY A 233 -12.97 21.72 6.04
C GLY A 233 -12.57 22.50 7.29
N ARG A 234 -13.55 23.13 7.92
CA ARG A 234 -13.38 23.85 9.19
C ARG A 234 -13.99 23.09 10.34
N VAL A 235 -13.28 23.05 11.44
CA VAL A 235 -13.80 22.56 12.70
C VAL A 235 -14.92 23.50 13.18
N THR A 236 -16.12 22.97 13.33
CA THR A 236 -17.31 23.72 13.80
C THR A 236 -17.70 23.35 15.21
N GLY A 237 -17.22 22.22 15.73
CA GLY A 237 -17.49 21.80 17.10
C GLY A 237 -16.47 20.78 17.58
N GLY A 238 -16.39 20.56 18.87
CA GLY A 238 -15.44 19.66 19.50
C GLY A 238 -14.02 20.21 19.56
N GLU A 239 -13.11 19.42 20.07
CA GLU A 239 -11.69 19.71 20.18
C GLU A 239 -10.89 18.42 19.99
N ALA A 240 -9.82 18.49 19.22
CA ALA A 240 -8.99 17.33 18.91
C ALA A 240 -7.52 17.69 18.76
N MET A 241 -6.65 16.75 19.15
CA MET A 241 -5.23 16.74 18.79
C MET A 241 -5.08 16.02 17.46
N VAL A 242 -4.56 16.70 16.45
CA VAL A 242 -4.47 16.18 15.08
C VAL A 242 -3.03 16.05 14.64
N ASN A 243 -2.61 14.84 14.29
CA ASN A 243 -1.32 14.57 13.69
C ASN A 243 -1.32 15.03 12.24
N GLN A 244 -0.39 15.93 11.91
CA GLN A 244 -0.20 16.49 10.58
C GLN A 244 1.15 16.13 9.97
N SER A 245 1.86 15.16 10.54
CA SER A 245 3.22 14.76 10.11
C SER A 245 3.28 14.35 8.65
N SER A 246 2.23 13.77 8.12
CA SER A 246 2.07 13.42 6.70
C SER A 246 2.10 14.64 5.75
N MET A 247 1.80 15.83 6.27
CA MET A 247 1.75 17.07 5.47
C MET A 247 2.89 18.04 5.80
N THR A 248 3.24 18.16 7.07
CA THR A 248 4.20 19.17 7.55
C THR A 248 5.56 18.58 7.88
N GLY A 249 5.67 17.26 8.05
CA GLY A 249 6.86 16.58 8.54
C GLY A 249 7.11 16.75 10.04
N GLU A 250 6.26 17.48 10.74
CA GLU A 250 6.37 17.72 12.19
C GLU A 250 5.63 16.61 12.96
N SER A 251 6.32 15.93 13.88
CA SER A 251 5.77 14.80 14.65
C SER A 251 4.86 15.21 15.80
N LEU A 252 4.78 16.48 16.16
CA LEU A 252 3.93 16.94 17.27
C LEU A 252 2.51 17.17 16.79
N PRO A 253 1.49 16.59 17.46
CA PRO A 253 0.10 16.80 17.10
C PRO A 253 -0.33 18.26 17.39
N VAL A 254 -1.14 18.81 16.51
CA VAL A 254 -1.64 20.18 16.56
C VAL A 254 -3.05 20.21 17.10
N ARG A 255 -3.28 21.03 18.14
CA ARG A 255 -4.61 21.23 18.73
C ARG A 255 -5.53 21.95 17.74
N LYS A 256 -6.67 21.36 17.43
CA LYS A 256 -7.73 21.91 16.58
C LYS A 256 -8.94 22.23 17.44
N THR A 257 -9.39 23.46 17.35
CA THR A 257 -10.57 24.01 18.03
C THR A 257 -11.55 24.59 17.02
N PRO A 258 -12.80 24.88 17.39
CA PRO A 258 -13.75 25.51 16.48
C PRO A 258 -13.17 26.75 15.80
N GLY A 259 -13.31 26.80 14.46
CA GLY A 259 -12.68 27.82 13.59
C GLY A 259 -11.35 27.41 12.98
N SER A 260 -10.66 26.38 13.50
CA SER A 260 -9.43 25.85 12.93
C SER A 260 -9.70 25.15 11.61
N TYR A 261 -8.73 25.24 10.68
CA TYR A 261 -8.78 24.48 9.43
C TYR A 261 -8.28 23.05 9.64
N ALA A 262 -9.05 22.07 9.16
CA ALA A 262 -8.74 20.66 9.22
C ALA A 262 -8.42 20.14 7.81
N TYR A 263 -7.27 19.50 7.67
CA TYR A 263 -6.79 19.00 6.39
C TYR A 263 -7.14 17.51 6.22
N ALA A 264 -7.68 17.18 5.07
CA ALA A 264 -7.95 15.79 4.73
C ALA A 264 -6.64 14.97 4.68
N GLY A 265 -6.70 13.73 5.22
CA GLY A 265 -5.53 12.84 5.31
C GLY A 265 -4.71 13.00 6.59
N THR A 266 -5.04 13.94 7.47
CA THR A 266 -4.49 14.03 8.82
C THR A 266 -5.30 13.19 9.80
N VAL A 267 -4.72 12.81 10.93
CA VAL A 267 -5.31 11.84 11.87
C VAL A 267 -5.57 12.47 13.21
N VAL A 268 -6.76 12.23 13.77
CA VAL A 268 -7.11 12.63 15.13
C VAL A 268 -6.45 11.65 16.11
N GLU A 269 -5.47 12.11 16.88
CA GLU A 269 -4.81 11.30 17.91
C GLU A 269 -5.64 11.26 19.20
N GLU A 270 -6.25 12.37 19.57
CA GLU A 270 -7.03 12.49 20.80
C GLU A 270 -8.19 13.45 20.60
N GLY A 271 -9.37 13.14 21.18
CA GLY A 271 -10.57 13.97 21.13
C GLY A 271 -11.51 13.65 19.96
N GLU A 272 -12.48 14.51 19.75
CA GLU A 272 -13.48 14.44 18.67
C GLU A 272 -13.65 15.82 18.06
N CYS A 273 -13.74 15.90 16.73
CA CYS A 273 -14.07 17.14 16.05
C CYS A 273 -15.17 16.97 15.00
N LEU A 274 -16.00 17.99 14.91
CA LEU A 274 -17.01 18.18 13.88
C LEU A 274 -16.44 19.09 12.81
N ILE A 275 -16.40 18.62 11.59
CA ILE A 275 -15.78 19.35 10.47
C ILE A 275 -16.83 19.63 9.41
N THR A 276 -17.10 20.90 9.17
CA THR A 276 -17.92 21.29 8.00
C THR A 276 -17.05 21.30 6.76
N VAL A 277 -17.42 20.48 5.77
CA VAL A 277 -16.69 20.30 4.52
C VAL A 277 -16.74 21.56 3.67
N GLU A 278 -15.60 22.12 3.31
CA GLU A 278 -15.51 23.30 2.43
C GLU A 278 -15.27 22.92 0.97
N LYS A 279 -14.57 21.81 0.71
CA LYS A 279 -14.29 21.33 -0.64
C LYS A 279 -14.66 19.87 -0.79
N THR A 280 -15.48 19.58 -1.79
CA THR A 280 -15.80 18.20 -2.19
C THR A 280 -14.67 17.59 -3.01
N MET A 281 -14.69 16.25 -3.11
CA MET A 281 -13.75 15.50 -3.94
C MET A 281 -13.93 15.79 -5.44
N GLY A 282 -13.35 16.88 -5.91
CA GLY A 282 -13.14 17.13 -7.33
C GLY A 282 -11.66 17.37 -7.57
N GLY A 283 -10.92 16.44 -8.17
CA GLY A 283 -9.51 16.60 -8.53
C GLY A 283 -8.46 16.23 -7.46
N GLY A 284 -8.80 16.17 -6.17
CA GLY A 284 -7.79 16.04 -5.09
C GLY A 284 -7.32 14.62 -4.77
N ARG A 285 -8.13 13.58 -4.99
CA ARG A 285 -7.77 12.19 -4.57
C ARG A 285 -6.77 11.56 -5.52
N TYR A 286 -6.98 11.67 -6.82
CA TYR A 286 -6.05 11.17 -7.83
C TYR A 286 -4.70 11.89 -7.74
N ASP A 287 -4.70 13.22 -7.63
CA ASP A 287 -3.48 14.02 -7.49
C ASP A 287 -2.74 13.72 -6.18
N ARG A 288 -3.47 13.38 -5.11
CA ARG A 288 -2.88 12.93 -3.85
C ARG A 288 -2.24 11.55 -3.99
N ILE A 289 -2.92 10.61 -4.67
CA ILE A 289 -2.39 9.28 -4.96
C ILE A 289 -1.15 9.41 -5.86
N VAL A 290 -1.19 10.24 -6.90
CA VAL A 290 -0.03 10.49 -7.76
C VAL A 290 1.13 11.08 -6.94
N ARG A 291 0.88 12.06 -6.07
CA ARG A 291 1.90 12.60 -5.16
C ARG A 291 2.47 11.52 -4.22
N MET A 292 1.61 10.69 -3.64
CA MET A 292 2.04 9.58 -2.78
C MET A 292 2.91 8.58 -3.55
N ILE A 293 2.60 8.31 -4.82
CA ILE A 293 3.42 7.46 -5.71
C ILE A 293 4.76 8.15 -6.00
N GLU A 294 4.76 9.45 -6.30
CA GLU A 294 5.99 10.23 -6.52
C GLU A 294 6.87 10.31 -5.27
N GLU A 295 6.27 10.39 -4.08
CA GLU A 295 6.97 10.31 -2.80
C GLU A 295 7.51 8.90 -2.54
N SER A 296 6.73 7.88 -2.85
CA SER A 296 7.16 6.47 -2.80
C SER A 296 8.36 6.21 -3.73
N GLU A 297 8.45 6.88 -4.88
CA GLU A 297 9.63 6.79 -5.75
C GLU A 297 10.91 7.35 -5.10
N LYS A 298 10.79 8.24 -4.12
CA LYS A 298 11.94 8.71 -3.32
C LYS A 298 12.44 7.63 -2.35
N LEU A 299 11.56 6.69 -1.96
CA LEU A 299 11.88 5.52 -1.12
C LEU A 299 12.33 4.32 -1.97
N LYS A 300 13.31 4.58 -2.85
CA LYS A 300 13.86 3.55 -3.76
C LYS A 300 14.42 2.36 -3.00
N SER A 301 14.24 1.18 -3.56
CA SER A 301 14.89 -0.02 -3.06
C SER A 301 16.42 0.08 -3.25
N THR A 302 17.17 -0.61 -2.40
CA THR A 302 18.64 -0.72 -2.54
C THR A 302 19.00 -1.36 -3.89
N ALA A 303 18.16 -2.27 -4.39
CA ALA A 303 18.33 -2.90 -5.69
C ALA A 303 18.16 -1.90 -6.85
N GLU A 304 17.15 -1.01 -6.79
CA GLU A 304 16.96 0.07 -7.78
C GLU A 304 18.13 1.05 -7.78
N ASP A 305 18.55 1.50 -6.59
CA ASP A 305 19.69 2.40 -6.43
C ASP A 305 21.00 1.76 -6.90
N ARG A 306 21.20 0.47 -6.63
CA ARG A 306 22.36 -0.29 -7.11
C ARG A 306 22.34 -0.39 -8.62
N ALA A 307 21.19 -0.70 -9.22
CA ALA A 307 21.05 -0.77 -10.68
C ALA A 307 21.31 0.60 -11.35
N SER A 308 20.77 1.68 -10.76
CA SER A 308 21.01 3.04 -11.25
C SER A 308 22.48 3.44 -11.17
N ARG A 309 23.13 3.21 -10.02
CA ARG A 309 24.58 3.47 -9.86
C ARG A 309 25.45 2.63 -10.78
N LEU A 310 25.06 1.37 -11.01
CA LEU A 310 25.79 0.49 -11.94
C LEU A 310 25.65 0.96 -13.37
N ALA A 311 24.45 1.37 -13.77
CA ALA A 311 24.20 1.95 -15.09
C ALA A 311 25.12 3.15 -15.36
N ASP A 312 25.22 4.09 -14.40
CA ASP A 312 26.12 5.25 -14.54
C ASP A 312 27.61 4.85 -14.54
N ARG A 313 27.99 3.82 -13.75
CA ARG A 313 29.37 3.29 -13.76
C ARG A 313 29.75 2.60 -15.06
N LEU A 314 28.81 2.10 -15.85
CA LEU A 314 29.09 1.46 -17.14
C LEU A 314 29.43 2.49 -18.23
N VAL A 315 29.01 3.74 -18.11
CA VAL A 315 29.29 4.80 -19.11
C VAL A 315 30.78 4.98 -19.41
N PRO A 316 31.68 5.12 -18.43
CA PRO A 316 33.13 5.20 -18.70
C PRO A 316 33.68 3.97 -19.42
N TYR A 317 33.19 2.78 -19.09
CA TYR A 317 33.61 1.53 -19.77
C TYR A 317 33.14 1.47 -21.22
N THR A 318 31.90 1.95 -21.48
CA THR A 318 31.38 2.06 -22.86
C THR A 318 32.20 3.05 -23.68
N LEU A 319 32.56 4.22 -23.11
CA LEU A 319 33.42 5.20 -23.75
C LEU A 319 34.83 4.62 -24.01
N GLY A 320 35.42 3.96 -22.99
CA GLY A 320 36.73 3.29 -23.14
C GLY A 320 36.72 2.18 -24.19
N GLY A 321 35.68 1.34 -24.18
CA GLY A 321 35.44 0.31 -25.18
C GLY A 321 35.28 0.89 -26.59
N THR A 322 34.53 2.00 -26.69
CA THR A 322 34.40 2.73 -27.97
C THR A 322 35.75 3.22 -28.51
N ALA A 323 36.56 3.84 -27.63
CA ALA A 323 37.92 4.27 -28.01
C ALA A 323 38.82 3.12 -28.43
N LEU A 324 38.76 2.01 -27.72
CA LEU A 324 39.52 0.77 -28.07
C LEU A 324 39.07 0.21 -29.42
N VAL A 325 37.75 0.07 -29.66
CA VAL A 325 37.23 -0.39 -30.95
C VAL A 325 37.66 0.51 -32.08
N TRP A 326 37.65 1.84 -31.88
CA TRP A 326 38.16 2.76 -32.89
C TRP A 326 39.67 2.61 -33.10
N LEU A 327 40.43 2.46 -32.05
CA LEU A 327 41.91 2.29 -32.15
C LEU A 327 42.30 1.05 -32.96
N PHE A 328 41.65 -0.08 -32.69
CA PHE A 328 41.95 -1.35 -33.33
C PHE A 328 41.35 -1.50 -34.72
N THR A 329 40.11 -1.03 -34.92
CA THR A 329 39.40 -1.26 -36.18
C THR A 329 39.54 -0.10 -37.18
N ARG A 330 39.80 1.09 -36.69
CA ARG A 330 39.77 2.35 -37.47
C ARG A 330 38.47 2.54 -38.26
N ASN A 331 37.42 1.82 -37.85
CA ASN A 331 36.12 1.82 -38.51
C ASN A 331 35.07 2.47 -37.61
N ILE A 332 34.62 3.66 -38.02
CA ILE A 332 33.70 4.46 -37.22
C ILE A 332 32.30 3.84 -37.15
N THR A 333 31.88 3.08 -38.18
CA THR A 333 30.60 2.36 -38.12
C THR A 333 30.61 1.32 -36.99
N LYS A 334 31.70 0.59 -36.80
CA LYS A 334 31.89 -0.33 -35.69
C LYS A 334 31.96 0.39 -34.35
N THR A 335 32.61 1.55 -34.34
CA THR A 335 32.69 2.43 -33.16
C THR A 335 31.32 2.96 -32.74
N LEU A 336 30.51 3.41 -33.70
CA LEU A 336 29.13 3.86 -33.44
C LEU A 336 28.24 2.74 -32.93
N ALA A 337 28.45 1.48 -33.36
CA ALA A 337 27.70 0.35 -32.88
C ALA A 337 27.82 0.14 -31.36
N VAL A 338 28.99 0.46 -30.76
CA VAL A 338 29.19 0.41 -29.31
C VAL A 338 28.41 1.56 -28.61
N LEU A 339 28.43 2.77 -29.17
CA LEU A 339 27.76 3.93 -28.61
C LEU A 339 26.23 3.85 -28.70
N MET A 340 25.71 3.06 -29.67
CA MET A 340 24.24 2.93 -29.86
C MET A 340 23.57 1.97 -28.88
N VAL A 341 24.33 1.23 -28.11
CA VAL A 341 23.82 0.27 -27.13
C VAL A 341 24.14 0.77 -25.74
N ASP A 342 23.12 1.32 -25.07
CA ASP A 342 23.24 1.80 -23.70
C ASP A 342 22.64 0.79 -22.71
N PHE A 343 23.36 0.53 -21.63
CA PHE A 343 22.86 -0.33 -20.55
C PHE A 343 21.95 0.43 -19.59
N SER A 344 22.05 1.74 -19.57
CA SER A 344 21.47 2.60 -18.54
C SER A 344 19.97 2.78 -18.72
N CYS A 345 19.49 3.03 -19.94
CA CYS A 345 18.08 3.29 -20.21
C CYS A 345 17.19 2.11 -19.76
N ALA A 346 17.53 0.89 -20.17
CA ALA A 346 16.76 -0.29 -19.84
C ALA A 346 16.75 -0.57 -18.31
N LEU A 347 17.90 -0.38 -17.63
CA LEU A 347 18.01 -0.60 -16.19
C LEU A 347 17.22 0.45 -15.39
N LYS A 348 17.38 1.73 -15.74
CA LYS A 348 16.70 2.84 -15.03
C LYS A 348 15.18 2.82 -15.23
N LEU A 349 14.69 2.23 -16.30
CA LEU A 349 13.27 2.14 -16.62
C LEU A 349 12.62 0.87 -16.08
N ALA A 350 13.18 -0.30 -16.35
CA ALA A 350 12.54 -1.58 -16.04
C ALA A 350 12.43 -1.88 -14.55
N MET A 351 13.37 -1.38 -13.72
CA MET A 351 13.37 -1.63 -12.27
C MET A 351 12.24 -0.90 -11.55
N PRO A 352 12.09 0.45 -11.65
CA PRO A 352 10.98 1.17 -11.04
C PRO A 352 9.62 0.63 -11.51
N ILE A 353 9.48 0.29 -12.80
CA ILE A 353 8.25 -0.27 -13.33
C ILE A 353 7.90 -1.61 -12.68
N ALA A 354 8.89 -2.47 -12.44
CA ALA A 354 8.66 -3.73 -11.74
C ALA A 354 8.17 -3.50 -10.30
N VAL A 355 8.75 -2.52 -9.59
CA VAL A 355 8.33 -2.13 -8.24
C VAL A 355 6.91 -1.56 -8.24
N LEU A 356 6.61 -0.62 -9.15
CA LEU A 356 5.26 -0.07 -9.28
C LEU A 356 4.21 -1.16 -9.62
N SER A 357 4.60 -2.14 -10.45
CA SER A 357 3.73 -3.29 -10.74
C SER A 357 3.49 -4.17 -9.52
N ALA A 358 4.53 -4.39 -8.69
CA ALA A 358 4.40 -5.12 -7.43
C ALA A 358 3.49 -4.38 -6.44
N MET A 359 3.64 -3.06 -6.31
CA MET A 359 2.78 -2.22 -5.47
C MET A 359 1.32 -2.24 -5.95
N ARG A 360 1.09 -2.19 -7.26
CA ARG A 360 -0.24 -2.35 -7.84
C ARG A 360 -0.86 -3.71 -7.50
N GLU A 361 -0.08 -4.79 -7.63
CA GLU A 361 -0.55 -6.15 -7.33
C GLU A 361 -0.79 -6.35 -5.84
N SER A 362 0.06 -5.78 -4.97
CA SER A 362 -0.15 -5.74 -3.52
C SER A 362 -1.48 -5.06 -3.20
N ASN A 363 -1.74 -3.89 -3.80
CA ASN A 363 -2.98 -3.15 -3.55
C ASN A 363 -4.23 -3.90 -4.03
N ALA A 364 -4.16 -4.62 -5.16
CA ALA A 364 -5.24 -5.48 -5.63
C ALA A 364 -5.53 -6.67 -4.68
N ARG A 365 -4.61 -6.98 -3.77
CA ARG A 365 -4.74 -7.98 -2.70
C ARG A 365 -4.95 -7.35 -1.32
N HIS A 366 -5.46 -6.12 -1.27
CA HIS A 366 -5.72 -5.37 -0.03
C HIS A 366 -4.47 -5.09 0.84
N MET A 367 -3.29 -5.07 0.22
CA MET A 367 -2.03 -4.73 0.87
C MET A 367 -1.51 -3.41 0.30
N SER A 368 -1.42 -2.34 1.09
CA SER A 368 -0.85 -1.06 0.68
C SER A 368 0.62 -0.97 1.09
N VAL A 369 1.50 -0.63 0.16
CA VAL A 369 2.96 -0.55 0.37
C VAL A 369 3.42 0.86 0.05
N LYS A 370 4.15 1.51 0.96
CA LYS A 370 4.63 2.89 0.81
C LYS A 370 5.86 3.05 -0.08
N GLY A 371 6.58 1.97 -0.40
CA GLY A 371 7.75 2.05 -1.26
C GLY A 371 8.45 0.74 -1.54
N GLY A 372 9.23 0.70 -2.61
CA GLY A 372 9.94 -0.51 -3.06
C GLY A 372 10.97 -1.04 -2.06
N ARG A 373 11.56 -0.17 -1.23
CA ARG A 373 12.52 -0.59 -0.20
C ARG A 373 11.89 -1.54 0.83
N PHE A 374 10.61 -1.38 1.11
CA PHE A 374 9.91 -2.21 2.08
C PHE A 374 9.60 -3.60 1.52
N LEU A 375 9.26 -3.71 0.23
CA LEU A 375 9.18 -5.00 -0.45
C LEU A 375 10.54 -5.71 -0.48
N GLU A 376 11.63 -4.97 -0.68
CA GLU A 376 12.98 -5.53 -0.60
C GLU A 376 13.30 -6.02 0.81
N ALA A 377 12.93 -5.26 1.86
CA ALA A 377 13.09 -5.67 3.25
C ALA A 377 12.31 -6.96 3.53
N VAL A 378 11.04 -7.01 3.12
CA VAL A 378 10.21 -8.22 3.24
C VAL A 378 10.85 -9.42 2.52
N ALA A 379 11.40 -9.23 1.31
CA ALA A 379 12.05 -10.31 0.57
C ALA A 379 13.36 -10.81 1.21
N LYS A 380 14.03 -9.98 2.00
CA LYS A 380 15.31 -10.29 2.65
C LYS A 380 15.18 -10.66 4.12
N ALA A 381 14.01 -10.45 4.69
CA ALA A 381 13.79 -10.67 6.11
C ALA A 381 14.20 -12.09 6.53
N ASP A 382 14.95 -12.16 7.61
CA ASP A 382 15.29 -13.38 8.31
C ASP A 382 14.60 -13.49 9.66
N THR A 383 14.11 -12.35 10.19
CA THR A 383 13.48 -12.24 11.51
C THR A 383 12.14 -11.52 11.38
N ILE A 384 11.09 -12.11 11.96
CA ILE A 384 9.77 -11.47 12.11
C ILE A 384 9.44 -11.36 13.60
N VAL A 385 9.04 -10.17 14.02
CA VAL A 385 8.56 -9.90 15.38
C VAL A 385 7.06 -9.66 15.30
N PHE A 386 6.27 -10.48 15.96
CA PHE A 386 4.83 -10.32 16.09
C PHE A 386 4.47 -9.67 17.41
N ASP A 387 3.60 -8.65 17.37
CA ASP A 387 2.76 -8.37 18.54
C ASP A 387 1.72 -9.47 18.70
N LYS A 388 1.34 -9.77 19.96
CA LYS A 388 0.30 -10.76 20.22
C LYS A 388 -1.09 -10.21 19.91
N THR A 389 -1.44 -9.10 20.56
CA THR A 389 -2.81 -8.58 20.62
C THR A 389 -3.22 -7.90 19.32
N GLY A 390 -4.36 -8.29 18.73
CA GLY A 390 -4.82 -7.74 17.46
C GLY A 390 -4.07 -8.23 16.23
N THR A 391 -2.95 -8.96 16.42
CA THR A 391 -2.13 -9.52 15.35
C THR A 391 -2.27 -11.04 15.29
N LEU A 392 -1.77 -11.77 16.28
CA LEU A 392 -1.96 -13.22 16.40
C LEU A 392 -3.33 -13.58 16.98
N THR A 393 -3.99 -12.62 17.63
CA THR A 393 -5.35 -12.71 18.18
C THR A 393 -6.31 -11.79 17.42
N TYR A 394 -7.60 -11.94 17.68
CA TYR A 394 -8.63 -11.10 17.06
C TYR A 394 -8.79 -9.72 17.71
N ALA A 395 -8.11 -9.43 18.85
CA ALA A 395 -8.37 -8.29 19.73
C ALA A 395 -9.85 -8.18 20.13
N GLN A 396 -10.49 -9.29 20.33
CA GLN A 396 -11.87 -9.41 20.77
C GLN A 396 -11.91 -10.27 22.03
N PRO A 397 -11.48 -9.71 23.17
CA PRO A 397 -11.50 -10.43 24.43
C PRO A 397 -12.93 -10.89 24.74
N ARG A 398 -13.07 -12.11 25.26
CA ARG A 398 -14.33 -12.71 25.65
C ARG A 398 -14.18 -13.33 27.02
N VAL A 399 -15.24 -13.28 27.82
CA VAL A 399 -15.29 -14.02 29.07
C VAL A 399 -15.33 -15.52 28.77
N ALA A 400 -14.30 -16.24 29.19
CA ALA A 400 -14.17 -17.67 29.03
C ALA A 400 -14.88 -18.43 30.16
N GLU A 401 -14.73 -17.91 31.38
CA GLU A 401 -15.26 -18.51 32.60
C GLU A 401 -15.42 -17.46 33.70
N VAL A 402 -16.40 -17.62 34.59
CA VAL A 402 -16.56 -16.85 35.81
C VAL A 402 -16.47 -17.78 37.01
N VAL A 403 -15.37 -17.72 37.74
CA VAL A 403 -15.10 -18.55 38.89
C VAL A 403 -15.54 -17.80 40.16
N THR A 404 -16.56 -18.32 40.87
CA THR A 404 -17.11 -17.65 42.07
C THR A 404 -16.59 -18.24 43.34
N PHE A 405 -16.50 -17.44 44.40
CA PHE A 405 -15.98 -17.78 45.73
C PHE A 405 -17.02 -17.50 46.81
N GLY A 406 -16.91 -18.16 47.97
CA GLY A 406 -17.81 -17.98 49.09
C GLY A 406 -19.26 -18.37 48.80
N GLY A 407 -19.48 -19.36 47.89
CA GLY A 407 -20.83 -19.88 47.57
C GLY A 407 -21.72 -18.91 46.78
N ARG A 408 -21.16 -17.88 46.12
CA ARG A 408 -21.90 -16.89 45.34
C ARG A 408 -22.31 -17.45 43.98
N ARG A 409 -23.34 -16.85 43.34
CA ARG A 409 -23.84 -17.27 42.06
C ARG A 409 -23.06 -16.55 40.92
N GLU A 410 -22.77 -17.27 39.88
CA GLU A 410 -21.99 -16.79 38.71
C GLU A 410 -22.69 -15.56 38.07
N ASP A 411 -24.01 -15.67 37.75
CA ASP A 411 -24.71 -14.62 37.06
C ASP A 411 -24.83 -13.33 37.90
N ASP A 412 -24.93 -13.44 39.24
CA ASP A 412 -24.96 -12.28 40.11
C ASP A 412 -23.61 -11.55 40.17
N MET A 413 -22.52 -12.30 40.17
CA MET A 413 -21.15 -11.77 40.13
C MET A 413 -20.81 -11.15 38.79
N LEU A 414 -21.19 -11.80 37.68
CA LEU A 414 -20.99 -11.27 36.34
C LEU A 414 -21.79 -9.98 36.11
N ARG A 415 -23.06 -9.96 36.58
CA ARG A 415 -23.92 -8.74 36.55
C ARG A 415 -23.31 -7.59 37.34
N LEU A 416 -22.75 -7.88 38.52
CA LEU A 416 -22.10 -6.86 39.36
C LEU A 416 -20.84 -6.35 38.71
N ALA A 417 -20.03 -7.24 38.17
CA ALA A 417 -18.80 -6.88 37.43
C ALA A 417 -19.14 -5.98 36.22
N ALA A 418 -20.14 -6.37 35.43
CA ALA A 418 -20.59 -5.57 34.27
C ALA A 418 -21.08 -4.19 34.66
N CYS A 419 -21.86 -4.09 35.74
CA CYS A 419 -22.36 -2.82 36.26
C CYS A 419 -21.22 -1.83 36.63
N LEU A 420 -20.11 -2.32 37.18
CA LEU A 420 -18.95 -1.49 37.52
C LEU A 420 -18.14 -1.11 36.31
N GLU A 421 -17.89 -2.07 35.40
CA GLU A 421 -17.05 -1.93 34.22
C GLU A 421 -17.69 -1.07 33.12
N GLU A 422 -19.01 -0.94 33.05
CA GLU A 422 -19.73 -0.14 32.06
C GLU A 422 -19.34 1.35 32.07
N HIS A 423 -18.92 1.87 33.21
CA HIS A 423 -18.56 3.27 33.36
C HIS A 423 -17.17 3.64 32.83
N TYR A 424 -16.30 2.66 32.63
CA TYR A 424 -14.93 2.86 32.18
C TYR A 424 -14.59 1.88 31.05
N PRO A 425 -15.09 2.13 29.84
CA PRO A 425 -14.97 1.20 28.73
C PRO A 425 -13.52 1.02 28.30
N HIS A 426 -13.00 -0.17 28.51
CA HIS A 426 -11.75 -0.69 27.94
C HIS A 426 -11.97 -2.12 27.42
N SER A 427 -11.01 -2.70 26.73
CA SER A 427 -11.22 -3.97 26.02
C SER A 427 -11.71 -5.11 26.91
N LEU A 428 -11.18 -5.24 28.13
CA LEU A 428 -11.64 -6.26 29.10
C LEU A 428 -13.01 -5.92 29.69
N ALA A 429 -13.26 -4.64 30.01
CA ALA A 429 -14.56 -4.16 30.48
C ALA A 429 -15.66 -4.47 29.47
N ASN A 430 -15.41 -4.15 28.20
CA ASN A 430 -16.35 -4.43 27.12
C ASN A 430 -16.69 -5.93 26.99
N ALA A 431 -15.72 -6.82 27.24
CA ALA A 431 -15.94 -8.26 27.24
C ALA A 431 -16.90 -8.69 28.36
N VAL A 432 -16.73 -8.12 29.57
CA VAL A 432 -17.59 -8.44 30.72
C VAL A 432 -19.00 -7.92 30.50
N VAL A 433 -19.14 -6.68 30.02
CA VAL A 433 -20.44 -6.07 29.73
C VAL A 433 -21.19 -6.82 28.62
N GLU A 434 -20.49 -7.19 27.55
CA GLU A 434 -21.07 -7.94 26.43
C GLU A 434 -21.50 -9.34 26.86
N GLU A 435 -20.72 -10.05 27.67
CA GLU A 435 -21.11 -11.37 28.18
C GLU A 435 -22.36 -11.29 29.07
N ALA A 436 -22.43 -10.29 29.93
CA ALA A 436 -23.63 -10.03 30.75
C ALA A 436 -24.86 -9.75 29.87
N ARG A 437 -24.68 -8.97 28.78
CA ARG A 437 -25.74 -8.67 27.82
C ARG A 437 -26.20 -9.93 27.05
N VAL A 438 -25.27 -10.77 26.61
CA VAL A 438 -25.57 -12.03 25.90
C VAL A 438 -26.36 -12.99 26.83
N ARG A 439 -26.00 -13.05 28.11
CA ARG A 439 -26.74 -13.85 29.12
C ARG A 439 -28.07 -13.19 29.56
N GLY A 440 -28.41 -12.04 29.04
CA GLY A 440 -29.66 -11.31 29.42
C GLY A 440 -29.68 -10.80 30.84
N LEU A 441 -28.50 -10.57 31.43
CA LEU A 441 -28.33 -10.06 32.80
C LEU A 441 -28.51 -8.55 32.83
N ASN A 442 -29.74 -8.07 32.68
CA ASN A 442 -30.03 -6.65 32.77
C ASN A 442 -29.78 -6.18 34.21
N HIS A 443 -29.18 -5.01 34.37
CA HIS A 443 -28.97 -4.37 35.65
C HIS A 443 -29.56 -2.95 35.66
N GLU A 444 -30.13 -2.60 36.78
CA GLU A 444 -30.37 -1.18 37.14
C GLU A 444 -29.10 -0.73 37.88
N GLU A 445 -28.75 0.57 37.83
CA GLU A 445 -27.60 1.12 38.56
C GLU A 445 -27.82 0.96 40.08
N TYR A 446 -27.05 0.08 40.72
CA TYR A 446 -27.14 -0.20 42.17
C TYR A 446 -26.03 0.44 43.00
N HIS A 447 -25.10 1.20 42.38
CA HIS A 447 -23.94 1.79 43.04
C HIS A 447 -24.14 3.29 43.32
N SER A 448 -23.49 3.79 44.38
CA SER A 448 -23.64 5.20 44.82
C SER A 448 -22.66 6.13 44.08
N SER A 449 -21.41 5.73 43.89
CA SER A 449 -20.37 6.44 43.17
C SER A 449 -19.29 5.43 42.74
N VAL A 450 -18.77 5.62 41.54
CA VAL A 450 -17.68 4.80 41.01
C VAL A 450 -16.43 5.63 41.05
N GLU A 451 -15.39 5.14 41.72
CA GLU A 451 -14.06 5.74 41.75
C GLU A 451 -13.11 4.89 40.92
N TYR A 452 -12.54 5.49 39.89
CA TYR A 452 -11.55 4.83 39.03
C TYR A 452 -10.15 5.07 39.55
N VAL A 453 -9.43 4.00 39.86
CA VAL A 453 -8.02 4.05 40.25
C VAL A 453 -7.19 3.77 39.00
N VAL A 454 -6.55 4.81 38.49
CA VAL A 454 -5.78 4.74 37.21
C VAL A 454 -4.81 3.57 37.18
N ALA A 455 -4.89 2.74 36.15
CA ALA A 455 -4.08 1.56 35.90
C ALA A 455 -4.25 0.39 36.92
N HIS A 456 -5.19 0.45 37.86
CA HIS A 456 -5.37 -0.56 38.92
C HIS A 456 -6.75 -1.22 38.87
N GLY A 457 -7.83 -0.43 38.84
CA GLY A 457 -9.18 -0.98 38.86
C GLY A 457 -10.25 0.05 39.26
N ILE A 458 -11.39 -0.47 39.65
CA ILE A 458 -12.58 0.31 40.01
C ILE A 458 -12.96 -0.02 41.46
N SER A 459 -13.26 1.03 42.25
CA SER A 459 -13.84 0.91 43.60
C SER A 459 -15.20 1.58 43.63
N SER A 460 -16.18 0.94 44.28
CA SER A 460 -17.51 1.49 44.48
C SER A 460 -18.17 0.97 45.76
N THR A 461 -19.33 1.52 46.10
CA THR A 461 -20.17 1.02 47.21
C THR A 461 -21.50 0.57 46.61
N VAL A 462 -21.83 -0.71 46.84
CA VAL A 462 -23.07 -1.34 46.40
C VAL A 462 -23.82 -1.87 47.64
N GLU A 463 -25.03 -1.44 47.85
CA GLU A 463 -25.83 -1.83 49.04
C GLU A 463 -25.08 -1.60 50.38
N GLY A 464 -24.28 -0.55 50.48
CA GLY A 464 -23.51 -0.22 51.68
C GLY A 464 -22.25 -1.07 51.87
N LYS A 465 -21.90 -1.95 50.97
CA LYS A 465 -20.69 -2.76 50.97
C LYS A 465 -19.67 -2.20 49.96
N LYS A 466 -18.39 -2.14 50.35
CA LYS A 466 -17.30 -1.80 49.44
C LYS A 466 -17.11 -2.93 48.42
N VAL A 467 -17.17 -2.60 47.14
CA VAL A 467 -16.94 -3.52 46.03
C VAL A 467 -15.79 -2.99 45.19
N ILE A 468 -14.85 -3.85 44.87
CA ILE A 468 -13.71 -3.50 44.03
C ILE A 468 -13.56 -4.53 42.90
N ILE A 469 -13.17 -4.07 41.73
CA ILE A 469 -12.85 -4.92 40.57
C ILE A 469 -11.57 -4.41 39.93
N GLY A 470 -10.67 -5.32 39.61
CA GLY A 470 -9.39 -4.91 39.00
C GLY A 470 -8.35 -6.01 38.94
N SER A 471 -7.09 -5.59 38.81
CA SER A 471 -5.92 -6.48 38.73
C SER A 471 -5.64 -7.21 40.05
N TYR A 472 -4.80 -8.27 39.99
CA TYR A 472 -4.31 -8.98 41.19
C TYR A 472 -3.67 -8.00 42.20
N HIS A 473 -2.76 -7.14 41.69
CA HIS A 473 -2.06 -6.15 42.52
C HIS A 473 -3.05 -5.26 43.27
N PHE A 474 -4.04 -4.71 42.56
CA PHE A 474 -5.03 -3.83 43.14
C PHE A 474 -5.87 -4.52 44.24
N VAL A 475 -6.37 -5.73 43.95
CA VAL A 475 -7.29 -6.41 44.88
C VAL A 475 -6.57 -7.00 46.10
N PHE A 476 -5.37 -7.61 45.91
CA PHE A 476 -4.70 -8.33 46.96
C PHE A 476 -3.59 -7.53 47.64
N GLU A 477 -2.82 -6.71 46.91
CA GLU A 477 -1.68 -5.98 47.46
C GLU A 477 -2.08 -4.59 47.96
N ASP A 478 -2.84 -3.81 47.16
CA ASP A 478 -3.25 -2.46 47.56
C ASP A 478 -4.42 -2.48 48.55
N GLU A 479 -5.46 -3.27 48.27
CA GLU A 479 -6.70 -3.32 49.04
C GLU A 479 -6.72 -4.45 50.10
N GLY A 480 -5.73 -5.35 50.08
CA GLY A 480 -5.51 -6.38 51.09
C GLY A 480 -6.63 -7.40 51.22
N CYS A 481 -7.40 -7.65 50.14
CA CYS A 481 -8.47 -8.62 50.13
C CYS A 481 -7.93 -10.07 50.29
N ARG A 482 -8.83 -10.96 50.75
CA ARG A 482 -8.43 -12.37 51.03
C ARG A 482 -9.32 -13.32 50.24
N VAL A 483 -8.79 -14.48 49.94
CA VAL A 483 -9.57 -15.61 49.42
C VAL A 483 -10.38 -16.18 50.60
N PRO A 484 -11.70 -16.49 50.41
CA PRO A 484 -12.51 -17.12 51.46
C PRO A 484 -11.94 -18.47 51.89
N GLU A 485 -12.04 -18.74 53.21
CA GLU A 485 -11.55 -20.01 53.81
C GLU A 485 -12.21 -21.22 53.14
N GLY A 486 -11.40 -22.14 52.66
CA GLY A 486 -11.84 -23.39 51.99
C GLY A 486 -11.91 -23.29 50.45
N ASP A 487 -11.68 -22.10 49.89
CA ASP A 487 -11.70 -21.89 48.40
C ASP A 487 -10.26 -21.69 47.84
N GLU A 488 -9.19 -21.86 48.65
CA GLU A 488 -7.80 -21.67 48.23
C GLU A 488 -7.41 -22.60 47.07
N ALA A 489 -7.81 -23.88 47.16
CA ALA A 489 -7.53 -24.86 46.08
C ALA A 489 -8.22 -24.48 44.77
N LYS A 490 -9.38 -23.80 44.84
CA LYS A 490 -10.11 -23.31 43.67
C LYS A 490 -9.40 -22.08 43.06
N PHE A 491 -8.86 -21.23 43.90
CA PHE A 491 -8.06 -20.08 43.47
C PHE A 491 -6.75 -20.52 42.83
N ASP A 492 -6.02 -21.45 43.45
CA ASP A 492 -4.77 -22.01 42.90
C ASP A 492 -5.00 -22.82 41.60
N GLY A 493 -6.23 -23.29 41.36
CA GLY A 493 -6.64 -24.00 40.17
C GLY A 493 -7.07 -23.12 39.00
N LEU A 494 -7.02 -21.79 39.13
CA LEU A 494 -7.34 -20.89 38.01
C LEU A 494 -6.40 -21.11 36.84
N SER A 495 -6.98 -21.14 35.62
CA SER A 495 -6.18 -21.37 34.42
C SER A 495 -5.30 -20.19 34.08
N ASP A 496 -4.01 -20.42 33.98
CA ASP A 496 -3.01 -19.41 33.59
C ASP A 496 -3.15 -18.97 32.10
N ALA A 497 -4.00 -19.65 31.33
CA ALA A 497 -4.26 -19.30 29.92
C ALA A 497 -5.12 -18.05 29.76
N TYR A 498 -5.76 -17.56 30.84
CA TYR A 498 -6.66 -16.44 30.82
C TYR A 498 -6.10 -15.20 31.52
N SER A 499 -6.51 -14.04 31.09
CA SER A 499 -6.36 -12.79 31.87
C SER A 499 -7.43 -12.78 32.94
N HIS A 500 -7.04 -12.49 34.19
CA HIS A 500 -7.93 -12.54 35.33
C HIS A 500 -8.35 -11.12 35.77
N LEU A 501 -9.64 -10.89 35.90
CA LEU A 501 -10.22 -9.69 36.51
C LEU A 501 -10.86 -10.10 37.82
N TYR A 502 -10.33 -9.58 38.93
CA TYR A 502 -10.70 -9.98 40.29
C TYR A 502 -11.78 -9.07 40.85
N LEU A 503 -12.89 -9.63 41.32
CA LEU A 503 -13.99 -8.94 41.95
C LEU A 503 -14.01 -9.28 43.45
N ALA A 504 -13.90 -8.30 44.32
CA ALA A 504 -13.99 -8.51 45.78
C ALA A 504 -15.10 -7.64 46.42
N ILE A 505 -15.71 -8.19 47.45
CA ILE A 505 -16.80 -7.54 48.21
C ILE A 505 -16.43 -7.54 49.70
N SER A 506 -16.40 -6.36 50.32
CA SER A 506 -16.07 -6.17 51.74
C SER A 506 -14.77 -6.83 52.19
N GLY A 507 -13.72 -6.82 51.33
CA GLY A 507 -12.41 -7.33 51.61
C GLY A 507 -12.23 -8.85 51.36
N GLU A 508 -13.25 -9.52 50.80
CA GLU A 508 -13.15 -10.93 50.41
C GLU A 508 -13.33 -11.10 48.88
N LEU A 509 -12.54 -11.98 48.30
CA LEU A 509 -12.68 -12.36 46.86
C LEU A 509 -14.06 -12.95 46.62
N ALA A 510 -14.81 -12.38 45.69
CA ALA A 510 -16.15 -12.78 45.35
C ALA A 510 -16.22 -13.60 44.05
N ALA A 511 -15.46 -13.17 43.04
CA ALA A 511 -15.34 -13.87 41.78
C ALA A 511 -14.05 -13.49 41.06
N VAL A 512 -13.65 -14.36 40.15
CA VAL A 512 -12.61 -14.07 39.14
C VAL A 512 -13.26 -14.26 37.76
N VAL A 513 -13.29 -13.18 36.97
CA VAL A 513 -13.70 -13.25 35.58
C VAL A 513 -12.47 -13.57 34.73
N CYS A 514 -12.47 -14.77 34.16
CA CYS A 514 -11.41 -15.25 33.28
C CYS A 514 -11.69 -14.80 31.86
N ILE A 515 -10.80 -14.01 31.29
CA ILE A 515 -10.99 -13.40 29.98
C ILE A 515 -9.91 -13.94 29.03
N SER A 516 -10.35 -14.44 27.87
CA SER A 516 -9.46 -14.90 26.80
C SER A 516 -9.57 -13.95 25.60
N ASP A 517 -8.43 -13.69 24.96
CA ASP A 517 -8.39 -13.12 23.62
C ASP A 517 -8.09 -14.25 22.64
N PRO A 518 -9.08 -14.71 21.86
CA PRO A 518 -8.94 -15.91 21.03
C PRO A 518 -7.86 -15.72 19.97
N LEU A 519 -6.99 -16.72 19.86
CA LEU A 519 -6.03 -16.82 18.77
C LEU A 519 -6.76 -16.94 17.43
N ARG A 520 -6.17 -16.36 16.39
CA ARG A 520 -6.64 -16.59 15.02
C ARG A 520 -6.46 -18.05 14.66
N ALA A 521 -7.46 -18.63 14.05
CA ALA A 521 -7.45 -20.06 13.70
C ALA A 521 -6.26 -20.43 12.79
N GLU A 522 -5.88 -19.51 11.93
CA GLU A 522 -4.81 -19.66 10.95
C GLU A 522 -3.41 -19.30 11.48
N ALA A 523 -3.26 -18.81 12.73
CA ALA A 523 -2.00 -18.26 13.22
C ALA A 523 -0.83 -19.27 13.17
N ALA A 524 -1.06 -20.50 13.64
CA ALA A 524 -0.03 -21.54 13.65
C ALA A 524 0.37 -21.97 12.23
N ASP A 525 -0.60 -22.05 11.31
CA ASP A 525 -0.34 -22.43 9.93
C ASP A 525 0.37 -21.31 9.16
N ALA A 526 0.05 -20.05 9.45
CA ALA A 526 0.71 -18.89 8.87
C ALA A 526 2.18 -18.80 9.33
N VAL A 527 2.45 -19.02 10.63
CA VAL A 527 3.81 -19.07 11.19
C VAL A 527 4.62 -20.18 10.52
N ARG A 528 4.07 -21.38 10.41
CA ARG A 528 4.72 -22.50 9.70
C ARG A 528 5.01 -22.16 8.24
N ALA A 529 4.05 -21.57 7.53
CA ALA A 529 4.24 -21.17 6.14
C ALA A 529 5.29 -20.08 5.96
N LEU A 530 5.46 -19.17 6.92
CA LEU A 530 6.54 -18.18 6.92
C LEU A 530 7.92 -18.83 7.10
N HIS A 531 8.06 -19.82 7.98
CA HIS A 531 9.28 -20.62 8.09
C HIS A 531 9.60 -21.36 6.78
N GLU A 532 8.61 -21.95 6.12
CA GLU A 532 8.77 -22.59 4.81
C GLU A 532 9.21 -21.59 3.71
N GLN A 533 8.90 -20.30 3.88
CA GLN A 533 9.38 -19.20 3.03
C GLN A 533 10.76 -18.67 3.44
N GLY A 534 11.47 -19.35 4.35
CA GLY A 534 12.85 -19.03 4.71
C GLY A 534 13.02 -17.98 5.80
N ILE A 535 11.98 -17.65 6.55
CA ILE A 535 12.12 -16.85 7.78
C ILE A 535 12.77 -17.74 8.86
N ALA A 536 13.95 -17.32 9.34
CA ALA A 536 14.75 -18.12 10.25
C ALA A 536 14.30 -17.97 11.73
N HIS A 537 13.81 -16.78 12.11
CA HIS A 537 13.41 -16.47 13.48
C HIS A 537 12.06 -15.76 13.50
N ILE A 538 11.11 -16.34 14.22
CA ILE A 538 9.80 -15.75 14.48
C ILE A 538 9.65 -15.55 15.97
N VAL A 539 9.49 -14.29 16.39
CA VAL A 539 9.48 -13.83 17.77
C VAL A 539 8.10 -13.26 18.10
N MET A 540 7.55 -13.59 19.25
CA MET A 540 6.33 -12.97 19.78
C MET A 540 6.66 -12.05 20.94
N MET A 541 6.13 -10.84 20.93
CA MET A 541 6.23 -9.88 22.03
C MET A 541 4.85 -9.51 22.56
N THR A 542 4.70 -9.49 23.88
CA THR A 542 3.42 -9.16 24.53
C THR A 542 3.61 -8.48 25.87
N GLY A 543 2.67 -7.60 26.22
CA GLY A 543 2.57 -7.05 27.56
C GLY A 543 1.97 -8.01 28.60
N ASP A 544 1.51 -9.20 28.19
CA ASP A 544 0.95 -10.21 29.09
C ASP A 544 2.01 -10.81 30.03
N ASN A 545 1.53 -11.51 31.06
CA ASN A 545 2.38 -12.25 31.96
C ASN A 545 3.07 -13.46 31.26
N GLU A 546 4.16 -13.94 31.89
CA GLU A 546 4.99 -15.02 31.38
C GLU A 546 4.21 -16.30 31.04
N ARG A 547 3.24 -16.68 31.87
CA ARG A 547 2.48 -17.92 31.71
C ARG A 547 1.57 -17.90 30.49
N THR A 548 0.83 -16.80 30.32
CA THR A 548 -0.04 -16.60 29.14
C THR A 548 0.79 -16.51 27.86
N ALA A 549 1.91 -15.79 27.89
CA ALA A 549 2.82 -15.67 26.75
C ALA A 549 3.37 -17.02 26.32
N ALA A 550 3.86 -17.84 27.28
CA ALA A 550 4.36 -19.18 27.00
C ALA A 550 3.30 -20.13 26.42
N ALA A 551 2.05 -20.03 26.89
CA ALA A 551 0.96 -20.83 26.35
C ALA A 551 0.64 -20.49 24.89
N VAL A 552 0.55 -19.19 24.57
CA VAL A 552 0.32 -18.69 23.21
C VAL A 552 1.48 -19.04 22.28
N ALA A 553 2.72 -18.81 22.72
CA ALA A 553 3.93 -19.11 21.93
C ALA A 553 3.99 -20.58 21.52
N ARG A 554 3.67 -21.49 22.43
CA ARG A 554 3.58 -22.94 22.13
C ARG A 554 2.45 -23.28 21.17
N ALA A 555 1.29 -22.63 21.31
CA ALA A 555 0.14 -22.88 20.45
C ALA A 555 0.36 -22.40 19.01
N VAL A 556 1.04 -21.26 18.84
CA VAL A 556 1.34 -20.65 17.53
C VAL A 556 2.59 -21.25 16.89
N GLY A 557 3.55 -21.72 17.70
CA GLY A 557 4.81 -22.33 17.24
C GLY A 557 5.88 -21.30 16.87
N VAL A 558 5.95 -20.17 17.58
CA VAL A 558 7.05 -19.18 17.44
C VAL A 558 8.32 -19.69 18.10
N ASP A 559 9.49 -19.22 17.64
CA ASP A 559 10.80 -19.67 18.13
C ASP A 559 11.18 -19.04 19.46
N GLU A 560 10.78 -17.79 19.68
CA GLU A 560 11.13 -17.00 20.86
C GLU A 560 9.92 -16.16 21.28
N TYR A 561 9.76 -15.89 22.57
CA TYR A 561 8.75 -14.97 23.07
C TYR A 561 9.28 -14.11 24.22
N HIS A 562 8.73 -12.90 24.34
CA HIS A 562 9.00 -11.97 25.43
C HIS A 562 7.68 -11.52 26.06
N ALA A 563 7.58 -11.71 27.38
CA ALA A 563 6.41 -11.37 28.19
C ALA A 563 6.65 -10.07 28.98
N GLY A 564 5.59 -9.37 29.36
CA GLY A 564 5.65 -8.14 30.14
C GLY A 564 6.40 -6.99 29.47
N VAL A 565 6.41 -6.95 28.13
CA VAL A 565 7.21 -6.03 27.33
C VAL A 565 6.46 -4.72 27.11
N LEU A 566 7.12 -3.60 27.40
CA LEU A 566 6.61 -2.27 27.05
C LEU A 566 6.88 -1.91 25.57
N PRO A 567 6.14 -0.96 24.98
CA PRO A 567 6.36 -0.55 23.58
C PRO A 567 7.81 -0.13 23.28
N GLU A 568 8.49 0.51 24.22
CA GLU A 568 9.89 0.96 24.11
C GLU A 568 10.87 -0.21 24.07
N ASP A 569 10.59 -1.28 24.84
CA ASP A 569 11.42 -2.48 24.87
C ASP A 569 11.34 -3.25 23.55
N LYS A 570 10.15 -3.28 22.91
CA LYS A 570 9.96 -3.85 21.57
C LYS A 570 10.88 -3.15 20.56
N ALA A 571 10.89 -1.81 20.59
CA ALA A 571 11.76 -1.01 19.72
C ALA A 571 13.25 -1.24 20.01
N ALA A 572 13.63 -1.37 21.29
CA ALA A 572 15.00 -1.64 21.68
C ALA A 572 15.48 -3.02 21.20
N TYR A 573 14.63 -4.04 21.31
CA TYR A 573 14.94 -5.39 20.79
C TYR A 573 15.16 -5.37 19.27
N ILE A 574 14.25 -4.74 18.50
CA ILE A 574 14.37 -4.63 17.05
C ILE A 574 15.67 -3.92 16.67
N ARG A 575 16.00 -2.83 17.35
CA ARG A 575 17.26 -2.08 17.12
C ARG A 575 18.50 -2.94 17.40
N ALA A 576 18.48 -3.74 18.45
CA ALA A 576 19.58 -4.65 18.78
C ALA A 576 19.77 -5.72 17.69
N ARG A 577 18.69 -6.36 17.25
CA ARG A 577 18.74 -7.39 16.19
C ARG A 577 19.23 -6.82 14.85
N ARG A 578 18.80 -5.60 14.50
CA ARG A 578 19.30 -4.91 13.30
C ARG A 578 20.77 -4.56 13.40
N ALA A 579 21.26 -4.18 14.60
CA ALA A 579 22.68 -3.91 14.83
C ALA A 579 23.55 -5.19 14.69
N GLU A 580 22.98 -6.37 14.94
CA GLU A 580 23.60 -7.68 14.71
C GLU A 580 23.63 -8.06 13.20
N GLY A 581 22.96 -7.29 12.35
CA GLY A 581 22.93 -7.48 10.89
C GLY A 581 21.71 -8.24 10.36
N HIS A 582 20.73 -8.50 11.21
CA HIS A 582 19.46 -9.11 10.82
C HIS A 582 18.56 -8.12 10.07
N THR A 583 17.75 -8.63 9.16
CA THR A 583 16.67 -7.87 8.51
C THR A 583 15.36 -8.18 9.22
N VAL A 584 14.88 -7.22 10.00
CA VAL A 584 13.77 -7.40 10.94
C VAL A 584 12.50 -6.77 10.42
N ILE A 585 11.41 -7.52 10.42
CA ILE A 585 10.06 -7.02 10.17
C ILE A 585 9.28 -7.03 11.49
N MET A 586 8.62 -5.93 11.80
CA MET A 586 7.65 -5.84 12.89
C MET A 586 6.24 -5.90 12.37
N ILE A 587 5.40 -6.74 12.99
CA ILE A 587 3.99 -6.91 12.66
C ILE A 587 3.15 -6.62 13.91
N GLY A 588 2.25 -5.65 13.81
CA GLY A 588 1.41 -5.21 14.91
C GLY A 588 0.07 -4.62 14.47
N ASP A 589 -0.74 -4.18 15.42
CA ASP A 589 -2.00 -3.48 15.17
C ASP A 589 -1.80 -1.96 14.92
N GLY A 590 -0.62 -1.45 15.25
CA GLY A 590 -0.14 -0.10 14.96
C GLY A 590 -0.54 0.97 15.97
N VAL A 591 -1.36 0.69 16.96
CA VAL A 591 -1.73 1.70 17.98
C VAL A 591 -0.65 1.79 19.06
N ASN A 592 -0.27 0.65 19.65
CA ASN A 592 0.72 0.57 20.73
C ASN A 592 2.13 0.30 20.21
N ASP A 593 2.26 -0.19 18.98
CA ASP A 593 3.52 -0.68 18.42
C ASP A 593 4.26 0.35 17.55
N THR A 594 3.79 1.59 17.54
CA THR A 594 4.35 2.70 16.74
C THR A 594 5.87 2.80 16.81
N PRO A 595 6.53 2.79 17.99
CA PRO A 595 7.99 2.88 18.05
C PRO A 595 8.67 1.65 17.43
N ALA A 596 8.11 0.46 17.66
CA ALA A 596 8.65 -0.80 17.14
C ALA A 596 8.49 -0.90 15.60
N LEU A 597 7.33 -0.51 15.06
CA LEU A 597 7.07 -0.46 13.62
C LEU A 597 8.05 0.47 12.90
N SER A 598 8.35 1.63 13.51
CA SER A 598 9.27 2.62 12.92
C SER A 598 10.74 2.20 12.97
N GLU A 599 11.12 1.38 13.95
CA GLU A 599 12.51 0.90 14.10
C GLU A 599 12.82 -0.32 13.23
N ALA A 600 11.80 -1.03 12.70
CA ALA A 600 11.98 -2.19 11.84
C ALA A 600 12.50 -1.80 10.44
N ASP A 601 13.02 -2.76 9.67
CA ASP A 601 13.34 -2.57 8.26
C ASP A 601 12.07 -2.43 7.41
N ALA A 602 10.97 -3.06 7.86
CA ALA A 602 9.61 -2.78 7.42
C ALA A 602 8.63 -3.02 8.57
N GLY A 603 7.83 -2.00 8.89
CA GLY A 603 6.72 -2.10 9.81
C GLY A 603 5.44 -2.46 9.08
N ILE A 604 4.76 -3.54 9.49
CA ILE A 604 3.53 -4.04 8.88
C ILE A 604 2.38 -3.92 9.87
N ALA A 605 1.32 -3.21 9.51
CA ALA A 605 0.09 -3.15 10.29
C ALA A 605 -1.01 -4.01 9.68
N ILE A 606 -1.65 -4.85 10.51
CA ILE A 606 -2.73 -5.76 10.10
C ILE A 606 -4.07 -5.28 10.65
N ASN A 607 -5.12 -5.44 9.86
CA ASN A 607 -6.54 -5.22 10.24
C ASN A 607 -6.79 -3.84 10.84
N THR A 608 -6.18 -2.82 10.26
CA THR A 608 -6.17 -1.48 10.83
C THR A 608 -7.53 -0.78 10.71
N GLY A 609 -8.35 -0.89 11.76
CA GLY A 609 -9.43 0.06 12.02
C GLY A 609 -8.90 1.46 12.32
N ALA A 610 -7.71 1.57 12.90
CA ALA A 610 -7.08 2.82 13.29
C ALA A 610 -6.32 3.47 12.13
N ALA A 611 -6.66 4.72 11.82
CA ALA A 611 -5.98 5.49 10.77
C ALA A 611 -4.52 5.81 11.12
N ILE A 612 -4.18 5.93 12.40
CA ILE A 612 -2.81 6.13 12.91
C ILE A 612 -1.89 4.98 12.48
N ALA A 613 -2.36 3.74 12.58
CA ALA A 613 -1.60 2.58 12.17
C ALA A 613 -1.24 2.61 10.68
N ARG A 614 -2.19 3.04 9.84
CA ARG A 614 -1.97 3.19 8.39
C ARG A 614 -0.95 4.28 8.06
N GLU A 615 -0.93 5.35 8.87
CA GLU A 615 0.00 6.47 8.66
C GLU A 615 1.45 6.09 9.02
N ILE A 616 1.65 5.31 10.06
CA ILE A 616 2.99 4.99 10.59
C ILE A 616 3.58 3.76 9.91
N ALA A 617 2.81 2.70 9.73
CA ALA A 617 3.30 1.47 9.12
C ALA A 617 3.75 1.69 7.66
N ASP A 618 4.81 1.01 7.27
CA ASP A 618 5.35 1.01 5.91
C ASP A 618 4.51 0.19 4.95
N ILE A 619 3.87 -0.85 5.48
CA ILE A 619 2.95 -1.73 4.76
C ILE A 619 1.71 -1.91 5.62
N THR A 620 0.53 -1.81 5.01
CA THR A 620 -0.75 -2.08 5.68
C THR A 620 -1.49 -3.19 4.98
N ILE A 621 -2.01 -4.14 5.76
CA ILE A 621 -2.81 -5.26 5.29
C ILE A 621 -4.23 -5.08 5.82
N SER A 622 -5.19 -4.80 4.94
CA SER A 622 -6.59 -4.56 5.31
C SER A 622 -7.41 -5.87 5.46
N SER A 623 -6.79 -7.01 5.21
CA SER A 623 -7.38 -8.34 5.42
C SER A 623 -7.25 -8.79 6.86
N GLN A 624 -8.20 -9.62 7.31
CA GLN A 624 -8.11 -10.29 8.61
C GLN A 624 -7.32 -11.61 8.53
N ASP A 625 -6.90 -12.05 7.35
CA ASP A 625 -6.20 -13.31 7.12
C ASP A 625 -4.68 -13.12 7.20
N LEU A 626 -4.03 -13.82 8.13
CA LEU A 626 -2.57 -13.82 8.30
C LEU A 626 -1.82 -14.42 7.09
N PHE A 627 -2.47 -15.22 6.25
CA PHE A 627 -1.86 -15.74 5.04
C PHE A 627 -1.51 -14.66 4.01
N GLU A 628 -2.05 -13.45 4.16
CA GLU A 628 -1.63 -12.32 3.32
C GLU A 628 -0.17 -11.90 3.60
N LEU A 629 0.39 -12.19 4.79
CA LEU A 629 1.82 -12.03 5.07
C LEU A 629 2.67 -12.99 4.23
N VAL A 630 2.23 -14.25 4.10
CA VAL A 630 2.88 -15.25 3.25
C VAL A 630 2.80 -14.83 1.78
N THR A 631 1.65 -14.30 1.38
CA THR A 631 1.43 -13.76 0.03
C THR A 631 2.33 -12.56 -0.25
N LEU A 632 2.46 -11.64 0.71
CA LEU A 632 3.36 -10.49 0.65
C LEU A 632 4.83 -10.92 0.50
N ARG A 633 5.27 -11.92 1.27
CA ARG A 633 6.61 -12.50 1.18
C ARG A 633 6.87 -13.06 -0.22
N ARG A 634 5.97 -13.90 -0.74
CA ARG A 634 6.06 -14.48 -2.11
C ARG A 634 6.10 -13.41 -3.18
N LEU A 635 5.27 -12.38 -3.06
CA LEU A 635 5.25 -11.25 -3.99
C LEU A 635 6.59 -10.51 -3.99
N SER A 636 7.13 -10.25 -2.81
CA SER A 636 8.40 -9.56 -2.62
C SER A 636 9.59 -10.36 -3.20
N GLU A 637 9.62 -11.65 -2.98
CA GLU A 637 10.64 -12.54 -3.57
C GLU A 637 10.51 -12.64 -5.09
N ALA A 638 9.28 -12.72 -5.60
CA ALA A 638 9.02 -12.74 -7.05
C ALA A 638 9.47 -11.43 -7.71
N LEU A 639 9.30 -10.28 -7.03
CA LEU A 639 9.80 -8.97 -7.46
C LEU A 639 11.32 -8.98 -7.54
N MET A 640 12.02 -9.39 -6.47
CA MET A 640 13.50 -9.45 -6.47
C MET A 640 14.01 -10.39 -7.56
N GLY A 641 13.38 -11.55 -7.73
CA GLY A 641 13.70 -12.47 -8.81
C GLY A 641 13.44 -11.90 -10.22
N ARG A 642 12.42 -11.07 -10.39
CA ARG A 642 12.17 -10.35 -11.66
C ARG A 642 13.24 -9.30 -11.93
N ILE A 643 13.61 -8.52 -10.93
CA ILE A 643 14.66 -7.51 -11.01
C ILE A 643 15.99 -8.17 -11.44
N ASP A 644 16.38 -9.25 -10.81
CA ASP A 644 17.62 -9.96 -11.13
C ASP A 644 17.59 -10.57 -12.54
N ARG A 645 16.48 -11.19 -12.96
CA ARG A 645 16.32 -11.71 -14.33
C ARG A 645 16.37 -10.60 -15.38
N ASN A 646 15.70 -9.48 -15.12
CA ASN A 646 15.75 -8.31 -16.02
C ASN A 646 17.18 -7.80 -16.16
N TYR A 647 17.90 -7.65 -15.04
CA TYR A 647 19.29 -7.24 -15.02
C TYR A 647 20.18 -8.14 -15.88
N ARG A 648 20.14 -9.46 -15.64
CA ARG A 648 20.93 -10.43 -16.40
C ARG A 648 20.61 -10.41 -17.89
N PHE A 649 19.32 -10.30 -18.23
CA PHE A 649 18.90 -10.22 -19.63
C PHE A 649 19.42 -8.94 -20.30
N ILE A 650 19.24 -7.77 -19.67
CA ILE A 650 19.72 -6.48 -20.22
C ILE A 650 21.22 -6.52 -20.48
N VAL A 651 22.00 -6.98 -19.50
CA VAL A 651 23.46 -7.03 -19.65
C VAL A 651 23.87 -7.99 -20.76
N SER A 652 23.32 -9.20 -20.76
CA SER A 652 23.70 -10.23 -21.77
C SER A 652 23.28 -9.83 -23.19
N PHE A 653 22.05 -9.30 -23.35
CA PHE A 653 21.51 -8.91 -24.64
C PHE A 653 22.26 -7.70 -25.23
N ASN A 654 22.52 -6.67 -24.42
CA ASN A 654 23.26 -5.51 -24.87
C ASN A 654 24.71 -5.84 -25.19
N LEU A 655 25.37 -6.70 -24.42
CA LEU A 655 26.72 -7.20 -24.75
C LEU A 655 26.72 -7.95 -26.08
N MET A 656 25.73 -8.80 -26.34
CA MET A 656 25.58 -9.49 -27.62
C MET A 656 25.41 -8.48 -28.77
N LEU A 657 24.59 -7.45 -28.64
CA LEU A 657 24.42 -6.42 -29.66
C LEU A 657 25.73 -5.67 -29.95
N ILE A 658 26.51 -5.35 -28.90
CA ILE A 658 27.85 -4.73 -29.07
C ILE A 658 28.78 -5.66 -29.87
N ILE A 659 28.86 -6.93 -29.52
CA ILE A 659 29.70 -7.91 -30.22
C ILE A 659 29.31 -8.02 -31.71
N LEU A 660 28.00 -8.15 -31.99
CA LEU A 660 27.49 -8.24 -33.37
C LEU A 660 27.76 -6.96 -34.18
N GLY A 661 27.67 -5.80 -33.53
CA GLY A 661 27.97 -4.51 -34.14
C GLY A 661 29.46 -4.33 -34.42
N VAL A 662 30.35 -4.69 -33.49
CA VAL A 662 31.83 -4.62 -33.65
C VAL A 662 32.32 -5.60 -34.69
N THR A 663 31.76 -6.80 -34.74
CA THR A 663 32.07 -7.78 -35.82
C THR A 663 31.55 -7.33 -37.18
N GLY A 664 30.59 -6.40 -37.24
CA GLY A 664 30.01 -5.86 -38.47
C GLY A 664 28.85 -6.71 -39.01
N VAL A 665 28.33 -7.64 -38.22
CA VAL A 665 27.17 -8.47 -38.58
C VAL A 665 25.91 -7.62 -38.66
N ILE A 666 25.76 -6.65 -37.75
CA ILE A 666 24.61 -5.72 -37.71
C ILE A 666 25.05 -4.26 -37.83
N GLN A 667 24.20 -3.43 -38.43
CA GLN A 667 24.44 -1.99 -38.54
C GLN A 667 24.08 -1.27 -37.23
N PRO A 668 24.72 -0.12 -36.91
CA PRO A 668 24.43 0.64 -35.70
C PRO A 668 22.95 1.03 -35.51
N THR A 669 22.27 1.38 -36.60
CA THR A 669 20.83 1.72 -36.59
C THR A 669 19.96 0.51 -36.24
N LEU A 670 20.29 -0.68 -36.74
CA LEU A 670 19.60 -1.93 -36.39
C LEU A 670 19.88 -2.32 -34.94
N SER A 671 21.16 -2.15 -34.51
CA SER A 671 21.50 -2.37 -33.09
C SER A 671 20.72 -1.48 -32.16
N ALA A 672 20.59 -0.18 -32.44
CA ALA A 672 19.78 0.76 -31.67
C ALA A 672 18.28 0.42 -31.67
N LEU A 673 17.75 -0.04 -32.83
CA LEU A 673 16.35 -0.49 -32.91
C LEU A 673 16.12 -1.71 -32.04
N LEU A 674 16.97 -2.72 -32.12
CA LEU A 674 16.87 -3.96 -31.32
C LEU A 674 17.01 -3.65 -29.82
N HIS A 675 17.92 -2.74 -29.46
CA HIS A 675 18.08 -2.25 -28.10
C HIS A 675 16.77 -1.60 -27.57
N ASN A 676 16.17 -0.65 -28.32
CA ASN A 676 14.93 -0.01 -27.94
C ASN A 676 13.76 -1.01 -27.85
N MET A 677 13.67 -1.97 -28.79
CA MET A 677 12.67 -3.04 -28.75
C MET A 677 12.83 -3.94 -27.52
N SER A 678 14.06 -4.27 -27.15
CA SER A 678 14.33 -5.06 -25.95
C SER A 678 13.95 -4.31 -24.67
N THR A 679 14.29 -3.02 -24.58
CA THR A 679 13.91 -2.12 -23.48
C THR A 679 12.39 -2.04 -23.32
N LEU A 680 11.67 -1.86 -24.43
CA LEU A 680 10.21 -1.88 -24.42
C LEU A 680 9.65 -3.23 -23.97
N GLY A 681 10.18 -4.34 -24.52
CA GLY A 681 9.73 -5.69 -24.18
C GLY A 681 9.93 -6.02 -22.70
N ILE A 682 11.09 -5.65 -22.13
CA ILE A 682 11.38 -5.83 -20.69
C ILE A 682 10.45 -4.96 -19.84
N SER A 683 10.22 -3.71 -20.24
CA SER A 683 9.33 -2.78 -19.53
C SER A 683 7.88 -3.28 -19.53
N LEU A 684 7.36 -3.73 -20.67
CA LEU A 684 6.03 -4.32 -20.76
C LEU A 684 5.90 -5.60 -19.92
N ARG A 685 6.94 -6.47 -19.95
CA ARG A 685 6.99 -7.65 -19.07
C ARG A 685 7.01 -7.24 -17.59
N SER A 686 7.69 -6.16 -17.24
CA SER A 686 7.77 -5.67 -15.87
C SER A 686 6.44 -5.14 -15.36
N MET A 687 5.51 -4.74 -16.24
CA MET A 687 4.14 -4.34 -15.91
C MET A 687 3.19 -5.50 -15.63
N THR A 688 3.55 -6.74 -15.97
CA THR A 688 2.68 -7.91 -15.74
C THR A 688 2.68 -8.32 -14.27
N ASN A 689 1.63 -9.00 -13.83
CA ASN A 689 1.55 -9.54 -12.48
C ASN A 689 2.72 -10.47 -12.17
N LEU A 690 3.13 -10.49 -10.90
CA LEU A 690 4.25 -11.27 -10.38
C LEU A 690 3.81 -12.67 -9.99
N LEU A 691 2.64 -12.76 -9.34
CA LEU A 691 2.03 -14.01 -8.91
C LEU A 691 0.90 -14.41 -9.89
N PRO A 692 0.60 -15.70 -10.02
CA PRO A 692 -0.58 -16.14 -10.76
C PRO A 692 -1.85 -15.57 -10.11
N GLU A 693 -2.85 -15.28 -10.92
CA GLU A 693 -4.19 -14.94 -10.41
C GLU A 693 -4.68 -16.09 -9.53
N LYS A 694 -5.27 -15.76 -8.35
CA LYS A 694 -5.98 -16.76 -7.56
C LYS A 694 -7.06 -17.34 -8.49
N THR A 695 -6.83 -18.51 -9.06
CA THR A 695 -7.91 -19.33 -9.58
C THR A 695 -8.72 -19.66 -8.33
N GLU A 696 -9.97 -19.24 -8.27
CA GLU A 696 -10.94 -19.71 -7.29
C GLU A 696 -10.99 -21.25 -7.43
N GLN A 697 -10.09 -21.92 -6.73
CA GLN A 697 -10.24 -23.36 -6.52
C GLN A 697 -11.25 -23.52 -5.41
N SER A 698 -12.49 -23.69 -5.88
CA SER A 698 -13.53 -24.55 -5.37
C SER A 698 -13.31 -25.01 -3.93
N ASN A 699 -14.11 -24.47 -3.03
CA ASN A 699 -14.63 -25.24 -1.91
C ASN A 699 -15.27 -26.51 -2.50
N ALA A 700 -14.59 -27.66 -2.34
CA ALA A 700 -15.15 -28.99 -2.41
C ALA A 700 -15.00 -29.64 -1.02
#